data_dfe342edeae1cc598a767c6813e630fc
#
_entry.id   dfe342edeae1cc598a767c6813e630fc
#
_cell.length_a   1.000
_cell.length_b   1.000
_cell.length_c   1.000
_cell.angle_alpha   90.00
_cell.angle_beta   90.00
_cell.angle_gamma   90.00
#
_symmetry.space_group_name_H-M   'P 1'
#
loop_
_entity.id
_entity.type
_entity.pdbx_description
1 polymer ?
#
loop_
_entity_poly.entity_id
_entity_poly.type
_entity_poly.pdbx_seq_one_letter_code
_entity_poly.pdbx_strand_id
1 'polypeptide(L)'
;MSKFYTYVGQNREDGGQVLHVGYKDGVRFEEAIKFKPMLGKHTNPSSKEVLSGHKYKYHDIFGNPLQWKRFESIDKYRNFIDEYDEIDFYGTMKEDYQFLSENYPDKIDYDLSMIRPFWIDIETGFLEGDEWVEDHDAPITSIALKDARNNKFFVMSTKMWSKEKSILPKDMDLNRIVFKLCKDEEGIFKHLRTVLHREKPDMLIGFYSNDFDFPYIIKRGQYVMGKKFMDGFSPWQRVTCKRKTDNITGKTVSYFNEIQGIPLMDFRKMYMKFIYTPRESYSLDFLATAELGDTKLDYSEFDSLFDMWQKDPQKYIDYNIYDVELLDLMDKKLGLVDLSCTIAYFAKTNFVDTLGTVGVWDSIFYNTLAKSNVMIPPKHGAEKEEYKGAAVFEPEKKIHEWLIAVDLKSLYPHIQQQYNISPESLVGDMRDELDIDITKDLDERFLNEEIKAPEGSIMAMNGCFFSKKEGIVPGLLREIYDNRVIAKKEMLEWKQKLQTWKEEKGIDNKMEFNKYDGNGKDDWAGMEKQISTLHNYQMAMKILMNSEYGALANIHFRYYDIRLASAITLCAQMALKWAAKRLNENPAKEKYRYHIIYGDTDSLYISVKHVVDQIRMRKPGISDVDLVKQVNGFVAKVIQPILTKGYEDLATYVNANENRMFMAHEKTITNALWTAKKMYALNVLWDEGVTYAQPKLKVKGIAVVRSSTPKIIRDALKESIGILLSDEGKLVDFVKDQKAKWKNNTPLDIAFPRSCNNIDKWLSEAGEAIKGTPIAVRAAITYNKVVKGNKNFPQIKSGEKIKYVYLKTPNPYDTHVIGFLRKIPEEAIKFIDWETQFEKAYMSVINGIYRNMGKEFRAYKETNLSDLFD
;
A
#
# COMPACT_ATOMS: atom_id res chain seq x y z
N MET A 1 17.09 -23.08 19.85
CA MET A 1 15.78 -23.74 19.71
C MET A 1 14.83 -22.69 19.17
N SER A 2 14.40 -22.80 17.92
CA SER A 2 13.48 -21.83 17.33
C SER A 2 12.06 -22.11 17.79
N LYS A 3 11.41 -21.09 18.36
CA LYS A 3 9.98 -21.13 18.70
C LYS A 3 9.33 -19.91 18.12
N PHE A 4 8.29 -20.09 17.29
CA PHE A 4 7.51 -19.00 16.71
C PHE A 4 6.03 -19.40 16.59
N TYR A 5 5.16 -18.40 16.60
CA TYR A 5 3.72 -18.60 16.52
C TYR A 5 3.21 -18.42 15.08
N THR A 6 2.09 -19.05 14.76
CA THR A 6 1.32 -18.79 13.53
C THR A 6 -0.06 -18.21 13.83
N TYR A 7 -0.54 -18.40 15.06
CA TYR A 7 -1.79 -17.82 15.54
C TYR A 7 -1.76 -17.63 17.05
N VAL A 8 -2.30 -16.50 17.50
CA VAL A 8 -2.64 -16.27 18.90
C VAL A 8 -4.04 -15.68 18.97
N GLY A 9 -4.88 -16.21 19.81
CA GLY A 9 -6.26 -15.75 19.99
C GLY A 9 -6.77 -16.02 21.39
N GLN A 10 -8.03 -15.74 21.62
CA GLN A 10 -8.62 -15.87 22.95
C GLN A 10 -9.80 -16.83 22.92
N ASN A 11 -9.79 -17.80 23.81
CA ASN A 11 -10.97 -18.54 24.16
C ASN A 11 -11.63 -17.88 25.37
N ARG A 12 -12.89 -17.48 25.23
CA ARG A 12 -13.66 -16.87 26.32
C ARG A 12 -14.36 -17.89 27.21
N GLU A 13 -14.28 -19.16 26.88
CA GLU A 13 -14.79 -20.24 27.71
C GLU A 13 -13.74 -20.61 28.77
N ASP A 14 -14.12 -21.17 29.89
CA ASP A 14 -13.24 -21.63 30.98
C ASP A 14 -12.33 -20.54 31.63
N GLY A 15 -12.85 -19.34 31.83
CA GLY A 15 -12.11 -18.27 32.54
C GLY A 15 -11.14 -17.51 31.68
N GLY A 16 -11.20 -17.70 30.38
CA GLY A 16 -10.37 -17.04 29.37
C GLY A 16 -8.97 -17.63 29.25
N GLN A 17 -8.72 -18.28 28.12
CA GLN A 17 -7.42 -18.84 27.77
C GLN A 17 -6.87 -18.16 26.54
N VAL A 18 -5.56 -18.07 26.40
CA VAL A 18 -4.89 -17.73 25.15
C VAL A 18 -4.69 -19.01 24.34
N LEU A 19 -5.20 -18.98 23.11
CA LEU A 19 -5.00 -20.03 22.13
C LEU A 19 -3.73 -19.73 21.38
N HIS A 20 -2.79 -20.67 21.36
CA HIS A 20 -1.45 -20.48 20.82
C HIS A 20 -1.11 -21.61 19.87
N VAL A 21 -0.90 -21.26 18.59
CA VAL A 21 -0.45 -22.19 17.54
C VAL A 21 0.90 -21.71 17.04
N GLY A 22 1.78 -22.64 16.72
CA GLY A 22 3.08 -22.31 16.19
C GLY A 22 3.97 -23.53 16.00
N TYR A 23 5.26 -23.27 15.91
CA TYR A 23 6.30 -24.28 15.74
C TYR A 23 7.36 -24.14 16.84
N LYS A 24 7.81 -25.27 17.34
CA LYS A 24 8.94 -25.38 18.26
C LYS A 24 9.87 -26.47 17.75
N ASP A 25 11.10 -26.10 17.41
CA ASP A 25 12.11 -27.02 16.90
C ASP A 25 11.63 -27.87 15.70
N GLY A 26 10.88 -27.26 14.82
CA GLY A 26 10.33 -27.92 13.63
C GLY A 26 9.01 -28.65 13.83
N VAL A 27 8.50 -28.74 15.07
CA VAL A 27 7.26 -29.46 15.38
C VAL A 27 6.13 -28.44 15.64
N ARG A 28 5.00 -28.62 14.95
CA ARG A 28 3.80 -27.81 15.16
C ARG A 28 3.16 -28.12 16.49
N PHE A 29 2.78 -27.09 17.25
CA PHE A 29 2.02 -27.20 18.50
C PHE A 29 0.71 -26.42 18.43
N GLU A 30 -0.25 -26.86 19.25
CA GLU A 30 -1.53 -26.21 19.49
C GLU A 30 -1.80 -26.24 20.98
N GLU A 31 -1.82 -25.09 21.64
CA GLU A 31 -1.92 -24.99 23.10
C GLU A 31 -3.02 -24.02 23.53
N ALA A 32 -3.76 -24.32 24.58
CA ALA A 32 -4.65 -23.39 25.26
C ALA A 32 -4.06 -23.08 26.66
N ILE A 33 -3.64 -21.84 26.86
CA ILE A 33 -2.82 -21.43 27.99
C ILE A 33 -3.61 -20.48 28.90
N LYS A 34 -3.70 -20.77 30.20
CA LYS A 34 -4.22 -19.80 31.17
C LYS A 34 -3.24 -18.63 31.26
N PHE A 35 -3.71 -17.45 30.92
CA PHE A 35 -2.91 -16.24 30.96
C PHE A 35 -3.38 -15.30 32.07
N LYS A 36 -2.44 -14.57 32.64
CA LYS A 36 -2.65 -13.65 33.76
C LYS A 36 -2.31 -12.22 33.32
N PRO A 37 -3.25 -11.49 32.70
CA PRO A 37 -3.01 -10.12 32.24
C PRO A 37 -2.68 -9.18 33.39
N MET A 38 -2.04 -8.06 33.07
CA MET A 38 -1.73 -7.01 34.05
C MET A 38 -2.12 -5.63 33.52
N LEU A 39 -2.33 -4.72 34.45
CA LEU A 39 -2.50 -3.28 34.18
C LEU A 39 -1.90 -2.46 35.34
N GLY A 40 -1.73 -1.18 35.09
CA GLY A 40 -1.25 -0.21 36.07
C GLY A 40 -2.16 1.03 36.14
N LYS A 41 -1.96 1.83 37.17
CA LYS A 41 -2.68 3.07 37.41
C LYS A 41 -1.79 4.04 38.22
N HIS A 42 -1.93 5.34 37.99
CA HIS A 42 -1.29 6.34 38.86
C HIS A 42 -1.77 6.23 40.30
N THR A 43 -0.85 6.38 41.22
CA THR A 43 -1.16 6.47 42.65
C THR A 43 -1.71 7.85 42.96
N ASN A 44 -3.02 7.93 43.23
CA ASN A 44 -3.60 9.14 43.80
C ASN A 44 -3.72 8.96 45.32
N PRO A 45 -3.08 9.81 46.14
CA PRO A 45 -3.13 9.72 47.59
C PRO A 45 -4.55 9.75 48.18
N SER A 46 -5.51 10.32 47.44
CA SER A 46 -6.92 10.49 47.89
C SER A 46 -7.86 9.40 47.36
N SER A 47 -7.44 8.51 46.50
CA SER A 47 -8.28 7.40 45.97
C SER A 47 -8.22 6.18 46.90
N LYS A 48 -9.39 5.57 47.20
CA LYS A 48 -9.43 4.23 47.81
C LYS A 48 -8.54 3.29 46.94
N GLU A 49 -7.68 2.50 47.57
CA GLU A 49 -6.77 1.58 46.88
C GLU A 49 -7.55 0.62 45.98
N VAL A 50 -7.58 0.93 44.67
CA VAL A 50 -8.21 0.08 43.66
C VAL A 50 -7.29 -1.06 43.25
N LEU A 51 -5.97 -0.86 43.37
CA LEU A 51 -4.96 -1.86 43.06
C LEU A 51 -4.10 -2.18 44.27
N SER A 52 -4.10 -3.45 44.66
CA SER A 52 -3.16 -4.01 45.65
C SER A 52 -1.96 -4.60 44.90
N GLY A 53 -0.90 -3.88 44.71
CA GLY A 53 0.30 -4.37 44.05
C GLY A 53 1.58 -3.70 44.58
N HIS A 54 2.75 -4.27 44.25
CA HIS A 54 4.01 -3.72 44.67
C HIS A 54 4.24 -2.34 44.01
N LYS A 55 4.41 -1.33 44.84
CA LYS A 55 4.80 0.01 44.40
C LYS A 55 6.19 -0.03 43.72
N TYR A 56 6.41 0.81 42.70
CA TYR A 56 7.71 1.13 42.11
C TYR A 56 8.36 0.11 41.16
N LYS A 57 7.71 -0.94 40.74
CA LYS A 57 8.26 -1.82 39.69
C LYS A 57 8.02 -1.23 38.29
N TYR A 58 6.86 -0.64 38.05
CA TYR A 58 6.44 -0.11 36.76
C TYR A 58 6.25 1.41 36.80
N HIS A 59 6.50 2.05 35.66
CA HIS A 59 6.42 3.49 35.49
C HIS A 59 5.64 3.80 34.20
N ASP A 60 5.15 5.02 34.10
CA ASP A 60 4.67 5.57 32.84
C ASP A 60 5.85 6.03 31.96
N ILE A 61 5.55 6.54 30.74
CA ILE A 61 6.57 7.04 29.80
C ILE A 61 7.32 8.27 30.33
N PHE A 62 6.81 8.97 31.34
CA PHE A 62 7.43 10.14 31.98
C PHE A 62 8.26 9.77 33.21
N GLY A 63 8.28 8.49 33.57
CA GLY A 63 9.00 7.99 34.75
C GLY A 63 8.20 8.05 36.06
N ASN A 64 6.92 8.41 36.01
CA ASN A 64 6.09 8.40 37.23
C ASN A 64 5.75 6.96 37.63
N PRO A 65 5.85 6.62 38.93
CA PRO A 65 5.58 5.27 39.40
C PRO A 65 4.10 4.92 39.28
N LEU A 66 3.84 3.67 38.90
CA LEU A 66 2.50 3.12 38.79
C LEU A 66 2.26 2.05 39.87
N GLN A 67 1.07 2.06 40.47
CA GLN A 67 0.52 0.85 41.08
C GLN A 67 0.13 -0.10 39.97
N TRP A 68 0.32 -1.40 40.17
CA TRP A 68 0.01 -2.42 39.19
C TRP A 68 -0.61 -3.65 39.82
N LYS A 69 -1.39 -4.37 39.01
CA LYS A 69 -2.04 -5.60 39.40
C LYS A 69 -1.96 -6.62 38.28
N ARG A 70 -1.60 -7.87 38.66
CA ARG A 70 -1.74 -9.03 37.78
C ARG A 70 -2.99 -9.80 38.18
N PHE A 71 -3.84 -10.08 37.22
CA PHE A 71 -5.09 -10.77 37.40
C PHE A 71 -4.90 -12.27 37.29
N GLU A 72 -5.76 -13.04 37.97
CA GLU A 72 -5.67 -14.48 37.95
C GLU A 72 -6.15 -15.11 36.64
N SER A 73 -7.01 -14.39 35.89
CA SER A 73 -7.55 -14.79 34.58
C SER A 73 -7.91 -13.59 33.71
N ILE A 74 -8.09 -13.86 32.43
CA ILE A 74 -8.55 -12.86 31.44
C ILE A 74 -9.93 -12.33 31.82
N ASP A 75 -10.85 -13.20 32.28
CA ASP A 75 -12.21 -12.77 32.65
C ASP A 75 -12.21 -11.84 33.87
N LYS A 76 -11.39 -12.12 34.88
CA LYS A 76 -11.24 -11.23 36.04
C LYS A 76 -10.65 -9.87 35.64
N TYR A 77 -9.70 -9.89 34.69
CA TYR A 77 -9.10 -8.65 34.12
C TYR A 77 -10.15 -7.81 33.40
N ARG A 78 -10.96 -8.40 32.53
CA ARG A 78 -11.99 -7.68 31.77
C ARG A 78 -13.11 -7.18 32.64
N ASN A 79 -13.64 -8.03 33.51
CA ASN A 79 -14.69 -7.62 34.45
C ASN A 79 -14.23 -6.42 35.31
N PHE A 80 -12.95 -6.42 35.69
CA PHE A 80 -12.38 -5.29 36.41
C PHE A 80 -12.29 -4.00 35.57
N ILE A 81 -11.89 -4.10 34.31
CA ILE A 81 -11.87 -2.93 33.41
C ILE A 81 -13.29 -2.42 33.18
N ASP A 82 -14.25 -3.31 32.92
CA ASP A 82 -15.66 -2.95 32.68
C ASP A 82 -16.32 -2.32 33.89
N GLU A 83 -15.92 -2.72 35.13
CA GLU A 83 -16.41 -2.15 36.39
C GLU A 83 -15.85 -0.73 36.63
N TYR A 84 -14.65 -0.44 36.11
CA TYR A 84 -13.93 0.82 36.33
C TYR A 84 -13.59 1.52 35.01
N ASP A 85 -14.52 1.54 34.07
CA ASP A 85 -14.33 2.07 32.72
C ASP A 85 -13.99 3.58 32.67
N GLU A 86 -14.36 4.32 33.69
CA GLU A 86 -14.00 5.75 33.85
C GLU A 86 -12.56 5.97 34.32
N ILE A 87 -11.81 4.88 34.64
CA ILE A 87 -10.45 4.98 35.15
C ILE A 87 -9.43 4.70 34.02
N ASP A 88 -8.51 5.64 33.86
CA ASP A 88 -7.41 5.47 32.89
C ASP A 88 -6.39 4.44 33.37
N PHE A 89 -6.44 3.26 32.79
CA PHE A 89 -5.51 2.18 33.08
C PHE A 89 -4.34 2.14 32.10
N TYR A 90 -3.13 2.09 32.64
CA TYR A 90 -1.89 1.89 31.90
C TYR A 90 -1.66 0.40 31.59
N GLY A 91 -0.97 0.12 30.48
CA GLY A 91 -0.67 -1.24 30.07
C GLY A 91 -1.85 -1.99 29.43
N THR A 92 -2.98 -1.33 29.19
CA THR A 92 -4.14 -1.92 28.53
C THR A 92 -3.84 -2.24 27.07
N MET A 93 -3.57 -3.52 26.81
CA MET A 93 -3.33 -4.09 25.49
C MET A 93 -4.19 -5.33 25.32
N LYS A 94 -4.48 -5.76 24.08
CA LYS A 94 -5.13 -7.06 23.85
C LYS A 94 -4.37 -8.14 24.61
N GLU A 95 -5.08 -9.03 25.28
CA GLU A 95 -4.47 -10.02 26.18
C GLU A 95 -3.58 -11.04 25.43
N ASP A 96 -3.91 -11.34 24.18
CA ASP A 96 -3.09 -12.14 23.28
C ASP A 96 -1.75 -11.43 22.96
N TYR A 97 -1.71 -10.10 22.87
CA TYR A 97 -0.49 -9.35 22.65
C TYR A 97 0.34 -9.15 23.92
N GLN A 98 -0.31 -9.02 25.08
CA GLN A 98 0.40 -9.12 26.36
C GLN A 98 1.07 -10.50 26.51
N PHE A 99 0.35 -11.55 26.13
CA PHE A 99 0.88 -12.92 26.12
C PHE A 99 2.08 -13.05 25.16
N LEU A 100 1.97 -12.53 23.92
CA LEU A 100 3.08 -12.57 22.96
C LEU A 100 4.31 -11.84 23.49
N SER A 101 4.13 -10.68 24.10
CA SER A 101 5.24 -9.90 24.66
C SER A 101 5.98 -10.66 25.78
N GLU A 102 5.23 -11.35 26.65
CA GLU A 102 5.81 -12.12 27.76
C GLU A 102 6.45 -13.45 27.30
N ASN A 103 5.86 -14.14 26.31
CA ASN A 103 6.34 -15.44 25.84
C ASN A 103 7.44 -15.35 24.77
N TYR A 104 7.56 -14.21 24.12
CA TYR A 104 8.56 -13.88 23.13
C TYR A 104 9.25 -12.56 23.49
N PRO A 105 10.01 -12.47 24.61
CA PRO A 105 10.60 -11.21 25.07
C PRO A 105 11.63 -10.67 24.07
N ASP A 106 12.37 -11.56 23.42
CA ASP A 106 13.42 -11.25 22.45
C ASP A 106 12.90 -11.22 21.02
N LYS A 107 13.82 -11.03 20.07
CA LYS A 107 13.55 -11.18 18.64
C LYS A 107 13.12 -12.62 18.35
N ILE A 108 12.01 -12.77 17.65
CA ILE A 108 11.50 -14.10 17.27
C ILE A 108 12.37 -14.65 16.13
N ASP A 109 12.93 -15.83 16.37
CA ASP A 109 13.63 -16.60 15.34
C ASP A 109 12.62 -17.51 14.65
N TYR A 110 12.28 -17.19 13.41
CA TYR A 110 11.22 -17.85 12.64
C TYR A 110 11.74 -18.37 11.30
N ASP A 111 11.13 -19.44 10.81
CA ASP A 111 11.36 -19.98 9.48
C ASP A 111 10.06 -19.91 8.65
N LEU A 112 10.02 -18.96 7.72
CA LEU A 112 8.87 -18.77 6.83
C LEU A 112 8.58 -20.02 5.97
N SER A 113 9.58 -20.87 5.70
CA SER A 113 9.39 -22.09 4.91
C SER A 113 8.55 -23.15 5.62
N MET A 114 8.39 -23.03 6.92
CA MET A 114 7.54 -23.93 7.72
C MET A 114 6.07 -23.52 7.72
N ILE A 115 5.79 -22.25 7.49
CA ILE A 115 4.43 -21.72 7.45
C ILE A 115 3.73 -22.25 6.19
N ARG A 116 2.52 -22.78 6.34
CA ARG A 116 1.72 -23.36 5.26
C ARG A 116 0.52 -22.48 4.91
N PRO A 117 0.67 -21.50 4.00
CA PRO A 117 -0.46 -20.74 3.47
C PRO A 117 -1.28 -21.63 2.51
N PHE A 118 -2.59 -21.56 2.63
CA PHE A 118 -3.52 -22.15 1.69
C PHE A 118 -4.29 -21.08 0.97
N TRP A 119 -4.21 -21.07 -0.35
CA TRP A 119 -5.08 -20.26 -1.20
C TRP A 119 -6.46 -20.90 -1.27
N ILE A 120 -7.50 -20.08 -1.29
CA ILE A 120 -8.89 -20.56 -1.36
C ILE A 120 -9.71 -19.67 -2.29
N ASP A 121 -10.57 -20.28 -3.07
CA ASP A 121 -11.57 -19.63 -3.89
C ASP A 121 -12.84 -20.49 -3.96
N ILE A 122 -14.02 -19.86 -4.02
CA ILE A 122 -15.31 -20.53 -4.09
C ILE A 122 -16.09 -20.06 -5.30
N GLU A 123 -16.84 -21.00 -5.88
CA GLU A 123 -17.83 -20.71 -6.89
C GLU A 123 -19.23 -21.06 -6.38
N THR A 124 -20.19 -20.19 -6.69
CA THR A 124 -21.57 -20.31 -6.23
C THR A 124 -22.52 -20.55 -7.39
N GLY A 125 -23.60 -21.28 -7.14
CA GLY A 125 -24.74 -21.36 -8.04
C GLY A 125 -25.56 -20.08 -8.05
N PHE A 126 -26.64 -20.13 -8.83
CA PHE A 126 -27.65 -19.08 -8.89
C PHE A 126 -28.98 -19.69 -8.54
N LEU A 127 -29.87 -18.94 -7.87
CA LEU A 127 -31.25 -19.33 -7.69
C LEU A 127 -32.06 -18.91 -8.94
N GLU A 128 -33.04 -19.72 -9.39
CA GLU A 128 -33.91 -19.35 -10.51
C GLU A 128 -34.67 -18.05 -10.19
N GLY A 129 -34.39 -16.99 -10.98
CA GLY A 129 -35.07 -15.72 -10.81
C GLY A 129 -34.24 -14.62 -10.18
N ASP A 130 -33.03 -14.91 -9.74
CA ASP A 130 -32.33 -14.03 -8.83
C ASP A 130 -31.53 -12.92 -9.49
N GLU A 131 -31.83 -11.71 -9.01
CA GLU A 131 -30.85 -10.65 -8.78
C GLU A 131 -29.76 -11.18 -7.83
N TRP A 132 -28.53 -10.74 -8.02
CA TRP A 132 -27.35 -11.08 -7.18
C TRP A 132 -27.71 -11.14 -5.69
N VAL A 133 -27.65 -12.32 -5.10
CA VAL A 133 -28.14 -12.57 -3.75
C VAL A 133 -27.12 -12.07 -2.73
N GLU A 134 -27.47 -11.01 -2.02
CA GLU A 134 -26.63 -10.47 -0.93
C GLU A 134 -26.56 -11.40 0.30
N ASP A 135 -27.46 -12.35 0.45
CA ASP A 135 -27.70 -13.10 1.70
C ASP A 135 -27.10 -14.52 1.73
N HIS A 136 -26.21 -14.90 0.79
CA HIS A 136 -25.56 -16.22 0.77
C HIS A 136 -26.53 -17.39 0.53
N ASP A 137 -27.61 -17.16 -0.23
CA ASP A 137 -28.69 -18.13 -0.43
C ASP A 137 -28.39 -19.15 -1.53
N ALA A 138 -27.55 -18.81 -2.52
CA ALA A 138 -27.18 -19.74 -3.57
C ALA A 138 -26.22 -20.83 -3.06
N PRO A 139 -26.33 -22.08 -3.54
CA PRO A 139 -25.46 -23.15 -3.10
C PRO A 139 -24.00 -22.93 -3.57
N ILE A 140 -23.03 -23.34 -2.76
CA ILE A 140 -21.64 -23.45 -3.18
C ILE A 140 -21.55 -24.66 -4.12
N THR A 141 -21.01 -24.45 -5.31
CA THR A 141 -20.91 -25.45 -6.38
C THR A 141 -19.53 -26.05 -6.51
N SER A 142 -18.49 -25.27 -6.20
CA SER A 142 -17.10 -25.69 -6.21
C SER A 142 -16.30 -24.91 -5.16
N ILE A 143 -15.31 -25.59 -4.56
CA ILE A 143 -14.26 -24.98 -3.74
C ILE A 143 -12.92 -25.50 -4.21
N ALA A 144 -11.98 -24.61 -4.50
CA ALA A 144 -10.59 -24.94 -4.76
C ALA A 144 -9.71 -24.41 -3.61
N LEU A 145 -8.82 -25.29 -3.12
CA LEU A 145 -7.73 -24.89 -2.21
C LEU A 145 -6.40 -25.30 -2.84
N LYS A 146 -5.37 -24.48 -2.59
CA LYS A 146 -3.98 -24.80 -2.94
C LYS A 146 -3.07 -24.62 -1.73
N ASP A 147 -2.37 -25.68 -1.34
CA ASP A 147 -1.24 -25.62 -0.41
C ASP A 147 -0.04 -25.01 -1.14
N ALA A 148 0.30 -23.77 -0.79
CA ALA A 148 1.37 -23.02 -1.45
C ALA A 148 2.75 -23.67 -1.26
N ARG A 149 3.00 -24.36 -0.15
CA ARG A 149 4.30 -24.98 0.16
C ARG A 149 4.50 -26.30 -0.57
N ASN A 150 3.46 -27.14 -0.58
CA ASN A 150 3.53 -28.46 -1.21
C ASN A 150 3.07 -28.43 -2.67
N ASN A 151 2.59 -27.26 -3.18
CA ASN A 151 2.03 -27.09 -4.51
C ASN A 151 0.96 -28.14 -4.83
N LYS A 152 0.04 -28.39 -3.87
CA LYS A 152 -1.00 -29.42 -3.95
C LYS A 152 -2.38 -28.77 -3.91
N PHE A 153 -3.25 -29.21 -4.80
CA PHE A 153 -4.62 -28.73 -4.88
C PHE A 153 -5.59 -29.70 -4.24
N PHE A 154 -6.60 -29.17 -3.58
CA PHE A 154 -7.77 -29.88 -3.10
C PHE A 154 -9.01 -29.21 -3.68
N VAL A 155 -9.67 -29.91 -4.57
CA VAL A 155 -10.81 -29.39 -5.30
C VAL A 155 -12.03 -30.26 -5.01
N MET A 156 -13.13 -29.65 -4.64
CA MET A 156 -14.38 -30.33 -4.38
C MET A 156 -15.52 -29.65 -5.12
N SER A 157 -16.33 -30.46 -5.83
CA SER A 157 -17.46 -29.97 -6.59
C SER A 157 -18.58 -30.99 -6.67
N THR A 158 -19.80 -30.52 -6.94
CA THR A 158 -20.96 -31.39 -7.14
C THR A 158 -21.05 -31.94 -8.58
N LYS A 159 -20.19 -31.50 -9.50
CA LYS A 159 -20.05 -32.03 -10.85
C LYS A 159 -18.69 -32.64 -11.09
N MET A 160 -18.60 -33.55 -12.06
CA MET A 160 -17.37 -34.27 -12.36
C MET A 160 -16.34 -33.37 -13.06
N TRP A 161 -15.09 -33.54 -12.66
CA TRP A 161 -13.92 -33.01 -13.35
C TRP A 161 -12.99 -34.15 -13.76
N SER A 162 -12.35 -34.02 -14.91
CA SER A 162 -11.43 -35.01 -15.44
C SER A 162 -10.13 -34.32 -15.85
N LYS A 163 -9.03 -34.90 -15.44
CA LYS A 163 -7.68 -34.44 -15.77
C LYS A 163 -7.41 -34.41 -17.28
N GLU A 164 -7.92 -35.42 -17.98
CA GLU A 164 -7.72 -35.62 -19.42
C GLU A 164 -8.45 -34.57 -20.26
N LYS A 165 -9.50 -33.94 -19.69
CA LYS A 165 -10.32 -32.92 -20.36
C LYS A 165 -9.97 -31.48 -19.87
N SER A 166 -8.99 -31.35 -18.99
CA SER A 166 -8.60 -30.06 -18.42
C SER A 166 -7.98 -29.16 -19.47
N ILE A 167 -8.38 -27.89 -19.44
CA ILE A 167 -7.81 -26.82 -20.29
C ILE A 167 -6.83 -25.92 -19.52
N LEU A 168 -6.47 -26.30 -18.30
CA LEU A 168 -5.45 -25.61 -17.51
C LEU A 168 -4.11 -25.52 -18.27
N PRO A 169 -3.26 -24.52 -17.96
CA PRO A 169 -1.97 -24.36 -18.62
C PRO A 169 -1.13 -25.64 -18.60
N LYS A 170 -0.43 -25.93 -19.71
CA LYS A 170 0.32 -27.19 -19.90
C LYS A 170 1.51 -27.39 -18.95
N ASP A 171 2.00 -26.30 -18.40
CA ASP A 171 3.09 -26.26 -17.40
C ASP A 171 2.58 -26.53 -15.98
N MET A 172 1.27 -26.54 -15.77
CA MET A 172 0.66 -26.89 -14.50
C MET A 172 0.62 -28.41 -14.30
N ASP A 173 1.18 -28.88 -13.19
CA ASP A 173 1.20 -30.31 -12.87
C ASP A 173 -0.17 -30.78 -12.34
N LEU A 174 -1.01 -31.28 -13.25
CA LEU A 174 -2.35 -31.78 -12.93
C LEU A 174 -2.36 -33.01 -12.00
N ASN A 175 -1.21 -33.70 -11.79
CA ASN A 175 -1.12 -34.82 -10.84
C ASN A 175 -1.20 -34.34 -9.39
N ARG A 176 -0.98 -33.07 -9.14
CA ARG A 176 -1.07 -32.46 -7.81
C ARG A 176 -2.50 -32.06 -7.41
N ILE A 177 -3.45 -32.24 -8.33
CA ILE A 177 -4.88 -31.95 -8.09
C ILE A 177 -5.55 -33.18 -7.49
N VAL A 178 -6.00 -33.05 -6.24
CA VAL A 178 -6.84 -34.03 -5.56
C VAL A 178 -8.28 -33.60 -5.69
N PHE A 179 -8.96 -34.15 -6.68
CA PHE A 179 -10.37 -33.86 -6.94
C PHE A 179 -11.30 -34.76 -6.15
N LYS A 180 -12.37 -34.19 -5.60
CA LYS A 180 -13.44 -34.89 -4.91
C LYS A 180 -14.80 -34.54 -5.50
N LEU A 181 -15.43 -35.51 -6.17
CA LEU A 181 -16.83 -35.42 -6.52
C LEU A 181 -17.68 -35.56 -5.26
N CYS A 182 -18.49 -34.57 -4.97
CA CYS A 182 -19.43 -34.53 -3.86
C CYS A 182 -20.86 -34.76 -4.38
N LYS A 183 -21.69 -35.48 -3.62
CA LYS A 183 -23.07 -35.74 -4.00
C LYS A 183 -23.91 -34.46 -4.05
N ASP A 184 -23.66 -33.59 -3.10
CA ASP A 184 -24.38 -32.36 -2.83
C ASP A 184 -23.47 -31.33 -2.12
N GLU A 185 -23.99 -30.16 -1.80
CA GLU A 185 -23.30 -29.10 -1.06
C GLU A 185 -22.87 -29.53 0.34
N GLU A 186 -23.67 -30.37 1.03
CA GLU A 186 -23.23 -30.93 2.33
C GLU A 186 -21.96 -31.75 2.20
N GLY A 187 -21.81 -32.50 1.10
CA GLY A 187 -20.61 -33.24 0.78
C GLY A 187 -19.40 -32.34 0.61
N ILE A 188 -19.57 -31.15 0.00
CA ILE A 188 -18.50 -30.13 -0.12
C ILE A 188 -18.05 -29.69 1.28
N PHE A 189 -18.97 -29.28 2.15
CA PHE A 189 -18.62 -28.83 3.51
C PHE A 189 -17.96 -29.94 4.35
N LYS A 190 -18.45 -31.17 4.26
CA LYS A 190 -17.86 -32.34 4.95
C LYS A 190 -16.43 -32.58 4.49
N HIS A 191 -16.18 -32.45 3.20
CA HIS A 191 -14.84 -32.67 2.65
C HIS A 191 -13.89 -31.50 2.95
N LEU A 192 -14.36 -30.25 2.84
CA LEU A 192 -13.58 -29.06 3.22
C LEU A 192 -13.10 -29.16 4.68
N ARG A 193 -14.00 -29.51 5.62
CA ARG A 193 -13.61 -29.72 7.02
C ARG A 193 -12.56 -30.82 7.16
N THR A 194 -12.71 -31.92 6.42
CA THR A 194 -11.73 -33.03 6.45
C THR A 194 -10.35 -32.57 5.95
N VAL A 195 -10.31 -31.75 4.88
CA VAL A 195 -9.05 -31.19 4.37
C VAL A 195 -8.41 -30.27 5.40
N LEU A 196 -9.16 -29.34 5.99
CA LEU A 196 -8.63 -28.40 7.00
C LEU A 196 -8.07 -29.14 8.23
N HIS A 197 -8.74 -30.17 8.72
CA HIS A 197 -8.28 -30.95 9.86
C HIS A 197 -7.05 -31.80 9.54
N ARG A 198 -6.99 -32.38 8.35
CA ARG A 198 -5.86 -33.23 7.95
C ARG A 198 -4.62 -32.43 7.60
N GLU A 199 -4.78 -31.38 6.82
CA GLU A 199 -3.67 -30.59 6.30
C GLU A 199 -3.20 -29.50 7.28
N LYS A 200 -4.08 -29.04 8.19
CA LYS A 200 -3.81 -28.03 9.22
C LYS A 200 -3.11 -26.79 8.68
N PRO A 201 -3.76 -26.02 7.78
CA PRO A 201 -3.17 -24.80 7.23
C PRO A 201 -2.86 -23.80 8.35
N ASP A 202 -1.76 -23.06 8.20
CA ASP A 202 -1.41 -21.98 9.13
C ASP A 202 -2.15 -20.69 8.81
N MET A 203 -2.69 -20.56 7.61
CA MET A 203 -3.58 -19.48 7.20
C MET A 203 -4.39 -19.86 5.95
N LEU A 204 -5.56 -19.26 5.80
CA LEU A 204 -6.36 -19.28 4.57
C LEU A 204 -6.34 -17.91 3.94
N ILE A 205 -6.07 -17.85 2.64
CA ILE A 205 -5.93 -16.60 1.89
C ILE A 205 -6.75 -16.68 0.62
N GLY A 206 -7.70 -15.77 0.43
CA GLY A 206 -8.46 -15.66 -0.82
C GLY A 206 -8.36 -14.26 -1.40
N PHE A 207 -9.02 -14.03 -2.53
CA PHE A 207 -9.07 -12.73 -3.18
C PHE A 207 -10.41 -12.05 -2.94
N TYR A 208 -10.42 -10.92 -2.25
CA TYR A 208 -11.64 -10.26 -1.77
C TYR A 208 -12.42 -11.12 -0.76
N SER A 209 -11.73 -12.07 -0.19
CA SER A 209 -12.30 -13.18 0.59
C SER A 209 -12.87 -12.75 1.95
N ASN A 210 -12.38 -11.67 2.54
CA ASN A 210 -12.95 -11.14 3.78
C ASN A 210 -14.38 -10.64 3.61
N ASP A 211 -14.75 -10.20 2.40
CA ASP A 211 -16.05 -9.62 2.13
C ASP A 211 -16.94 -10.54 1.26
N PHE A 212 -16.39 -11.64 0.70
CA PHE A 212 -17.15 -12.62 -0.09
C PHE A 212 -16.95 -14.07 0.38
N ASP A 213 -15.80 -14.71 0.11
CA ASP A 213 -15.61 -16.17 0.32
C ASP A 213 -15.82 -16.60 1.76
N PHE A 214 -15.15 -15.94 2.70
CA PHE A 214 -15.23 -16.34 4.12
C PHE A 214 -16.62 -16.14 4.71
N PRO A 215 -17.28 -14.99 4.58
CA PRO A 215 -18.66 -14.86 5.06
C PRO A 215 -19.60 -15.82 4.35
N TYR A 216 -19.36 -16.11 3.07
CA TYR A 216 -20.17 -17.05 2.31
C TYR A 216 -20.04 -18.47 2.85
N ILE A 217 -18.81 -18.99 2.97
CA ILE A 217 -18.54 -20.32 3.54
C ILE A 217 -19.14 -20.45 4.93
N ILE A 218 -18.93 -19.45 5.80
CA ILE A 218 -19.38 -19.53 7.20
C ILE A 218 -20.90 -19.48 7.30
N LYS A 219 -21.55 -18.48 6.69
CA LYS A 219 -22.99 -18.31 6.80
C LYS A 219 -23.77 -19.40 6.06
N ARG A 220 -23.37 -19.69 4.82
CA ARG A 220 -23.98 -20.76 4.04
C ARG A 220 -23.79 -22.11 4.70
N GLY A 221 -22.59 -22.38 5.21
CA GLY A 221 -22.32 -23.60 5.97
C GLY A 221 -23.13 -23.70 7.25
N GLN A 222 -23.35 -22.58 7.96
CA GLN A 222 -24.25 -22.56 9.13
C GLN A 222 -25.71 -22.85 8.75
N TYR A 223 -26.16 -22.36 7.60
CA TYR A 223 -27.50 -22.64 7.08
C TYR A 223 -27.66 -24.11 6.68
N VAL A 224 -26.74 -24.67 5.92
CA VAL A 224 -26.84 -26.04 5.38
C VAL A 224 -26.50 -27.11 6.43
N MET A 225 -25.45 -26.89 7.21
CA MET A 225 -24.86 -27.89 8.12
C MET A 225 -25.14 -27.63 9.59
N GLY A 226 -25.60 -26.43 9.92
CA GLY A 226 -25.77 -25.97 11.30
C GLY A 226 -24.50 -25.44 11.94
N LYS A 227 -24.69 -24.56 12.94
CA LYS A 227 -23.59 -23.85 13.63
C LYS A 227 -22.56 -24.82 14.24
N LYS A 228 -23.01 -25.87 14.95
CA LYS A 228 -22.13 -26.85 15.60
C LYS A 228 -21.18 -27.56 14.62
N PHE A 229 -21.66 -27.85 13.41
CA PHE A 229 -20.82 -28.45 12.38
C PHE A 229 -19.74 -27.45 11.90
N MET A 230 -20.14 -26.21 11.66
CA MET A 230 -19.22 -25.16 11.22
C MET A 230 -18.20 -24.77 12.29
N ASP A 231 -18.61 -24.73 13.54
CA ASP A 231 -17.67 -24.53 14.67
C ASP A 231 -16.54 -25.56 14.64
N GLY A 232 -16.82 -26.80 14.20
CA GLY A 232 -15.83 -27.84 13.98
C GLY A 232 -14.81 -27.59 12.86
N PHE A 233 -14.86 -26.48 12.11
CA PHE A 233 -13.77 -26.05 11.24
C PHE A 233 -12.57 -25.51 12.01
N SER A 234 -12.81 -25.02 13.21
CA SER A 234 -11.79 -24.54 14.13
C SER A 234 -11.26 -25.68 15.02
N PRO A 235 -9.94 -25.74 15.27
CA PRO A 235 -9.37 -26.65 16.28
C PRO A 235 -10.01 -26.47 17.67
N TRP A 236 -10.51 -25.26 17.97
CA TRP A 236 -11.16 -24.94 19.25
C TRP A 236 -12.69 -24.78 19.14
N GLN A 237 -13.29 -25.38 18.14
CA GLN A 237 -14.75 -25.47 17.98
C GLN A 237 -15.43 -24.09 17.97
N ARG A 238 -14.79 -23.09 17.37
CA ARG A 238 -15.35 -21.74 17.28
C ARG A 238 -15.09 -21.08 15.95
N VAL A 239 -16.20 -20.75 15.26
CA VAL A 239 -16.23 -20.00 14.01
C VAL A 239 -17.20 -18.84 14.16
N THR A 240 -16.75 -17.64 13.80
CA THR A 240 -17.52 -16.41 13.93
C THR A 240 -17.57 -15.68 12.59
N CYS A 241 -18.77 -15.23 12.22
CA CYS A 241 -18.97 -14.26 11.15
C CYS A 241 -19.92 -13.18 11.63
N LYS A 242 -19.45 -11.95 11.78
CA LYS A 242 -20.25 -10.80 12.21
C LYS A 242 -20.28 -9.76 11.10
N ARG A 243 -21.49 -9.32 10.75
CA ARG A 243 -21.71 -8.23 9.81
C ARG A 243 -21.43 -6.91 10.52
N LYS A 244 -20.62 -6.05 9.91
CA LYS A 244 -20.42 -4.67 10.33
C LYS A 244 -21.24 -3.78 9.41
N THR A 245 -22.20 -3.08 9.99
CA THR A 245 -23.09 -2.17 9.26
C THR A 245 -22.68 -0.73 9.49
N ASP A 246 -22.94 0.11 8.51
CA ASP A 246 -22.87 1.56 8.67
C ASP A 246 -24.03 2.03 9.55
N ASN A 247 -23.73 2.81 10.58
CA ASN A 247 -24.71 3.22 11.57
C ASN A 247 -25.79 4.16 11.03
N ILE A 248 -25.55 4.82 9.89
CA ILE A 248 -26.47 5.79 9.28
C ILE A 248 -27.33 5.11 8.24
N THR A 249 -26.75 4.30 7.39
CA THR A 249 -27.44 3.70 6.23
C THR A 249 -27.94 2.28 6.49
N GLY A 250 -27.48 1.62 7.56
CA GLY A 250 -27.78 0.23 7.86
C GLY A 250 -27.16 -0.78 6.89
N LYS A 251 -26.44 -0.29 5.84
CA LYS A 251 -25.81 -1.16 4.83
C LYS A 251 -24.58 -1.87 5.37
N THR A 252 -24.31 -3.06 4.86
CA THR A 252 -23.10 -3.81 5.20
C THR A 252 -21.87 -3.07 4.66
N VAL A 253 -20.94 -2.76 5.55
CA VAL A 253 -19.64 -2.14 5.20
C VAL A 253 -18.56 -3.20 5.05
N SER A 254 -18.60 -4.23 5.90
CA SER A 254 -17.61 -5.31 5.92
C SER A 254 -18.08 -6.46 6.81
N TYR A 255 -17.32 -7.54 6.81
CA TYR A 255 -17.51 -8.65 7.74
C TYR A 255 -16.29 -8.81 8.64
N PHE A 256 -16.54 -9.26 9.88
CA PHE A 256 -15.53 -9.83 10.76
C PHE A 256 -15.68 -11.35 10.70
N ASN A 257 -14.70 -12.02 10.13
CA ASN A 257 -14.67 -13.47 9.99
C ASN A 257 -13.54 -14.05 10.83
N GLU A 258 -13.79 -15.13 11.56
CA GLU A 258 -12.80 -15.81 12.36
C GLU A 258 -13.04 -17.32 12.37
N ILE A 259 -12.02 -18.07 12.06
CA ILE A 259 -11.90 -19.50 12.38
C ILE A 259 -10.78 -19.60 13.41
N GLN A 260 -11.10 -19.78 14.70
CA GLN A 260 -10.06 -19.77 15.74
C GLN A 260 -8.99 -20.81 15.44
N GLY A 261 -7.74 -20.38 15.41
CA GLY A 261 -6.56 -21.19 15.08
C GLY A 261 -6.10 -21.12 13.63
N ILE A 262 -6.87 -20.50 12.75
CA ILE A 262 -6.53 -20.34 11.33
C ILE A 262 -6.74 -18.88 10.93
N PRO A 263 -5.68 -18.06 10.77
CA PRO A 263 -5.77 -16.71 10.25
C PRO A 263 -6.46 -16.67 8.88
N LEU A 264 -7.43 -15.78 8.72
CA LEU A 264 -8.14 -15.54 7.46
C LEU A 264 -7.62 -14.24 6.85
N MET A 265 -6.96 -14.31 5.70
CA MET A 265 -6.32 -13.17 5.06
C MET A 265 -6.92 -12.89 3.67
N ASP A 266 -6.86 -11.66 3.25
CA ASP A 266 -7.36 -11.20 1.96
C ASP A 266 -6.21 -10.63 1.12
N PHE A 267 -5.86 -11.32 0.03
CA PHE A 267 -4.74 -10.95 -0.84
C PHE A 267 -4.94 -9.60 -1.51
N ARG A 268 -6.17 -9.24 -1.88
CA ARG A 268 -6.48 -7.92 -2.44
C ARG A 268 -6.17 -6.81 -1.44
N LYS A 269 -6.53 -6.99 -0.15
CA LYS A 269 -6.22 -6.02 0.91
C LYS A 269 -4.72 -5.92 1.16
N MET A 270 -4.00 -7.05 1.14
CA MET A 270 -2.53 -7.08 1.23
C MET A 270 -1.90 -6.34 0.05
N TYR A 271 -2.35 -6.62 -1.17
CA TYR A 271 -1.87 -5.93 -2.36
C TYR A 271 -2.07 -4.41 -2.26
N MET A 272 -3.27 -3.96 -1.90
CA MET A 272 -3.58 -2.53 -1.74
C MET A 272 -2.77 -1.86 -0.62
N LYS A 273 -2.40 -2.60 0.43
CA LYS A 273 -1.61 -2.09 1.56
C LYS A 273 -0.14 -1.95 1.23
N PHE A 274 0.46 -2.93 0.56
CA PHE A 274 1.91 -3.03 0.40
C PHE A 274 2.40 -2.60 -0.98
N ILE A 275 1.55 -2.58 -2.01
CA ILE A 275 1.89 -2.12 -3.36
C ILE A 275 1.36 -0.69 -3.55
N TYR A 276 2.27 0.28 -3.48
CA TYR A 276 1.91 1.71 -3.55
C TYR A 276 1.55 2.20 -4.95
N THR A 277 1.79 1.39 -6.01
CA THR A 277 1.44 1.78 -7.38
C THR A 277 -0.06 1.67 -7.60
N PRO A 278 -0.80 2.76 -7.84
CA PRO A 278 -2.23 2.70 -8.07
C PRO A 278 -2.54 1.93 -9.35
N ARG A 279 -3.55 1.05 -9.30
CA ARG A 279 -4.03 0.26 -10.43
C ARG A 279 -5.37 0.78 -10.94
N GLU A 280 -5.67 0.56 -12.23
CA GLU A 280 -6.96 0.91 -12.85
C GLU A 280 -8.11 0.10 -12.25
N SER A 281 -7.85 -1.16 -11.97
CA SER A 281 -8.76 -2.08 -11.31
C SER A 281 -7.99 -2.89 -10.25
N TYR A 282 -8.72 -3.36 -9.27
CA TYR A 282 -8.23 -4.31 -8.28
C TYR A 282 -9.03 -5.64 -8.37
N SER A 283 -9.47 -6.00 -9.58
CA SER A 283 -9.97 -7.35 -9.87
C SER A 283 -8.79 -8.32 -10.01
N LEU A 284 -9.02 -9.60 -9.72
CA LEU A 284 -8.00 -10.63 -9.84
C LEU A 284 -7.41 -10.68 -11.25
N ASP A 285 -8.27 -10.69 -12.26
CA ASP A 285 -7.89 -10.69 -13.67
C ASP A 285 -6.97 -9.52 -14.05
N PHE A 286 -7.35 -8.29 -13.63
CA PHE A 286 -6.52 -7.12 -13.90
C PHE A 286 -5.17 -7.18 -13.20
N LEU A 287 -5.13 -7.62 -11.94
CA LEU A 287 -3.89 -7.70 -11.20
C LEU A 287 -2.98 -8.81 -11.73
N ALA A 288 -3.54 -9.96 -12.08
CA ALA A 288 -2.79 -11.06 -12.72
C ALA A 288 -2.17 -10.59 -14.04
N THR A 289 -2.95 -9.89 -14.89
CA THR A 289 -2.43 -9.31 -16.14
C THR A 289 -1.31 -8.30 -15.86
N ALA A 290 -1.51 -7.41 -14.89
CA ALA A 290 -0.53 -6.37 -14.59
C ALA A 290 0.76 -6.90 -13.98
N GLU A 291 0.67 -7.95 -13.16
CA GLU A 291 1.82 -8.51 -12.46
C GLU A 291 2.47 -9.68 -13.20
N LEU A 292 1.68 -10.58 -13.75
CA LEU A 292 2.19 -11.80 -14.39
C LEU A 292 2.24 -11.71 -15.91
N GLY A 293 1.44 -10.83 -16.52
CA GLY A 293 1.16 -10.85 -17.96
C GLY A 293 0.16 -11.95 -18.34
N ASP A 294 -0.52 -12.54 -17.35
CA ASP A 294 -1.45 -13.64 -17.46
C ASP A 294 -2.88 -13.20 -17.10
N THR A 295 -3.89 -13.94 -17.48
CA THR A 295 -5.30 -13.62 -17.28
C THR A 295 -6.04 -14.83 -16.73
N LYS A 296 -7.21 -14.60 -16.14
CA LYS A 296 -8.16 -15.67 -15.85
C LYS A 296 -8.51 -16.46 -17.12
N LEU A 297 -8.96 -17.71 -16.97
CA LEU A 297 -9.47 -18.47 -18.11
C LEU A 297 -10.65 -17.71 -18.74
N ASP A 298 -10.59 -17.54 -20.06
CA ASP A 298 -11.66 -16.89 -20.82
C ASP A 298 -12.92 -17.75 -20.86
N TYR A 299 -14.06 -17.16 -20.57
CA TYR A 299 -15.39 -17.77 -20.65
C TYR A 299 -16.38 -16.91 -21.45
N SER A 300 -15.85 -16.09 -22.35
CA SER A 300 -16.67 -15.15 -23.15
C SER A 300 -17.65 -15.82 -24.09
N GLU A 301 -17.48 -17.10 -24.37
CA GLU A 301 -18.43 -17.94 -25.11
C GLU A 301 -19.69 -18.30 -24.32
N PHE A 302 -19.71 -18.08 -23.00
CA PHE A 302 -20.86 -18.31 -22.14
C PHE A 302 -21.49 -16.98 -21.70
N ASP A 303 -22.79 -16.95 -21.54
CA ASP A 303 -23.50 -15.77 -21.11
C ASP A 303 -23.17 -15.36 -19.65
N SER A 304 -22.85 -16.36 -18.81
CA SER A 304 -22.49 -16.17 -17.40
C SER A 304 -21.70 -17.35 -16.86
N LEU A 305 -21.11 -17.23 -15.66
CA LEU A 305 -20.52 -18.34 -14.93
C LEU A 305 -21.54 -19.46 -14.67
N PHE A 306 -22.80 -19.11 -14.44
CA PHE A 306 -23.86 -20.09 -14.27
C PHE A 306 -24.14 -20.84 -15.56
N ASP A 307 -24.16 -20.17 -16.70
CA ASP A 307 -24.30 -20.78 -18.02
C ASP A 307 -23.16 -21.76 -18.31
N MET A 308 -21.93 -21.34 -17.99
CA MET A 308 -20.76 -22.23 -18.06
C MET A 308 -20.89 -23.43 -17.11
N TRP A 309 -21.35 -23.22 -15.85
CA TRP A 309 -21.62 -24.32 -14.92
C TRP A 309 -22.62 -25.37 -15.47
N GLN A 310 -23.66 -24.91 -16.20
CA GLN A 310 -24.66 -25.80 -16.79
C GLN A 310 -24.12 -26.52 -18.03
N LYS A 311 -23.46 -25.82 -18.93
CA LYS A 311 -23.05 -26.31 -20.25
C LYS A 311 -21.69 -27.01 -20.27
N ASP A 312 -20.72 -26.44 -19.51
CA ASP A 312 -19.35 -26.95 -19.43
C ASP A 312 -18.80 -26.90 -17.99
N PRO A 313 -19.25 -27.81 -17.11
CA PRO A 313 -18.76 -27.92 -15.75
C PRO A 313 -17.25 -28.20 -15.65
N GLN A 314 -16.67 -28.81 -16.65
CA GLN A 314 -15.23 -29.09 -16.73
C GLN A 314 -14.45 -27.75 -16.73
N LYS A 315 -14.77 -26.88 -17.67
CA LYS A 315 -14.15 -25.55 -17.79
C LYS A 315 -14.44 -24.68 -16.56
N TYR A 316 -15.63 -24.80 -15.98
CA TYR A 316 -15.99 -24.09 -14.76
C TYR A 316 -15.11 -24.46 -13.55
N ILE A 317 -14.82 -25.76 -13.40
CA ILE A 317 -13.94 -26.24 -12.33
C ILE A 317 -12.48 -25.87 -12.62
N ASP A 318 -12.02 -25.97 -13.88
CA ASP A 318 -10.71 -25.48 -14.29
C ASP A 318 -10.54 -23.98 -13.97
N TYR A 319 -11.57 -23.18 -14.20
CA TYR A 319 -11.58 -21.74 -13.85
C TYR A 319 -11.36 -21.52 -12.35
N ASN A 320 -12.12 -22.21 -11.48
CA ASN A 320 -11.94 -22.13 -10.03
C ASN A 320 -10.54 -22.59 -9.57
N ILE A 321 -9.97 -23.63 -10.19
CA ILE A 321 -8.60 -24.09 -9.92
C ILE A 321 -7.58 -23.03 -10.32
N TYR A 322 -7.78 -22.40 -11.48
CA TYR A 322 -6.84 -21.43 -11.99
C TYR A 322 -6.84 -20.11 -11.19
N ASP A 323 -7.96 -19.72 -10.62
CA ASP A 323 -8.05 -18.55 -9.75
C ASP A 323 -7.12 -18.69 -8.53
N VAL A 324 -7.07 -19.83 -7.86
CA VAL A 324 -6.12 -20.04 -6.75
C VAL A 324 -4.67 -20.19 -7.22
N GLU A 325 -4.42 -20.70 -8.45
CA GLU A 325 -3.10 -20.73 -9.06
C GLU A 325 -2.55 -19.32 -9.30
N LEU A 326 -3.36 -18.43 -9.87
CA LEU A 326 -3.00 -17.03 -10.09
C LEU A 326 -2.61 -16.30 -8.81
N LEU A 327 -3.30 -16.57 -7.68
CA LEU A 327 -2.95 -16.00 -6.39
C LEU A 327 -1.56 -16.43 -5.92
N ASP A 328 -1.27 -17.73 -6.03
CA ASP A 328 0.03 -18.28 -5.66
C ASP A 328 1.16 -17.74 -6.54
N LEU A 329 0.93 -17.65 -7.85
CA LEU A 329 1.90 -17.08 -8.79
C LEU A 329 2.18 -15.60 -8.52
N MET A 330 1.14 -14.83 -8.21
CA MET A 330 1.30 -13.42 -7.83
C MET A 330 2.09 -13.29 -6.53
N ASP A 331 1.80 -14.11 -5.51
CA ASP A 331 2.53 -14.03 -4.25
C ASP A 331 3.99 -14.49 -4.39
N LYS A 332 4.26 -15.54 -5.16
CA LYS A 332 5.63 -15.95 -5.51
C LYS A 332 6.45 -14.80 -6.11
N LYS A 333 5.81 -13.94 -6.91
CA LYS A 333 6.46 -12.77 -7.48
C LYS A 333 6.58 -11.60 -6.49
N LEU A 334 5.55 -11.35 -5.69
CA LEU A 334 5.42 -10.15 -4.87
C LEU A 334 5.87 -10.34 -3.41
N GLY A 335 5.82 -11.57 -2.88
CA GLY A 335 6.21 -11.93 -1.52
C GLY A 335 5.37 -11.28 -0.42
N LEU A 336 4.08 -11.02 -0.66
CA LEU A 336 3.23 -10.27 0.27
C LEU A 336 2.91 -11.06 1.54
N VAL A 337 2.77 -12.37 1.43
CA VAL A 337 2.55 -13.27 2.58
C VAL A 337 3.76 -13.25 3.50
N ASP A 338 4.94 -13.47 2.95
CA ASP A 338 6.20 -13.46 3.71
C ASP A 338 6.48 -12.08 4.32
N LEU A 339 6.15 -11.00 3.61
CA LEU A 339 6.23 -9.63 4.10
C LEU A 339 5.30 -9.39 5.30
N SER A 340 4.04 -9.85 5.23
CA SER A 340 3.08 -9.75 6.33
C SER A 340 3.58 -10.53 7.56
N CYS A 341 4.06 -11.76 7.38
CA CYS A 341 4.63 -12.56 8.46
C CYS A 341 5.82 -11.86 9.11
N THR A 342 6.72 -11.29 8.30
CA THR A 342 7.90 -10.55 8.80
C THR A 342 7.49 -9.34 9.65
N ILE A 343 6.50 -8.57 9.21
CA ILE A 343 5.96 -7.43 9.98
C ILE A 343 5.33 -7.94 11.28
N ALA A 344 4.54 -9.02 11.23
CA ALA A 344 3.87 -9.59 12.39
C ALA A 344 4.88 -10.03 13.46
N TYR A 345 5.96 -10.71 13.08
CA TYR A 345 6.99 -11.15 14.02
C TYR A 345 7.80 -9.99 14.60
N PHE A 346 8.09 -8.98 13.81
CA PHE A 346 8.74 -7.78 14.34
C PHE A 346 7.86 -7.05 15.36
N ALA A 347 6.59 -6.88 15.04
CA ALA A 347 5.63 -6.19 15.90
C ALA A 347 5.03 -7.09 17.01
N LYS A 348 5.20 -8.39 16.94
CA LYS A 348 4.54 -9.41 17.80
C LYS A 348 3.01 -9.28 17.77
N THR A 349 2.45 -9.36 16.56
CA THR A 349 1.01 -9.30 16.29
C THR A 349 0.56 -10.50 15.46
N ASN A 350 -0.75 -10.77 15.39
CA ASN A 350 -1.26 -11.73 14.43
C ASN A 350 -1.06 -11.26 12.98
N PHE A 351 -0.94 -12.20 12.03
CA PHE A 351 -0.76 -11.89 10.61
C PHE A 351 -1.85 -10.99 10.04
N VAL A 352 -3.10 -11.21 10.45
CA VAL A 352 -4.26 -10.40 10.01
C VAL A 352 -4.18 -8.94 10.45
N ASP A 353 -3.53 -8.65 11.57
CA ASP A 353 -3.44 -7.31 12.15
C ASP A 353 -2.35 -6.44 11.48
N THR A 354 -1.48 -7.03 10.65
CA THR A 354 -0.41 -6.31 9.92
C THR A 354 -0.94 -5.29 8.91
N LEU A 355 -2.20 -5.44 8.51
CA LEU A 355 -2.88 -4.46 7.66
C LEU A 355 -3.24 -3.17 8.40
N GLY A 356 -3.27 -3.18 9.74
CA GLY A 356 -3.62 -2.06 10.61
C GLY A 356 -2.40 -1.30 11.13
N THR A 357 -2.04 -0.15 10.55
CA THR A 357 -0.86 0.63 10.94
C THR A 357 -0.81 0.99 12.42
N VAL A 358 -1.91 1.51 12.97
CA VAL A 358 -1.99 1.94 14.39
C VAL A 358 -1.78 0.75 15.33
N GLY A 359 -2.43 -0.39 15.04
CA GLY A 359 -2.31 -1.59 15.89
C GLY A 359 -0.90 -2.19 15.89
N VAL A 360 -0.23 -2.19 14.73
CA VAL A 360 1.16 -2.63 14.59
C VAL A 360 2.09 -1.76 15.43
N TRP A 361 1.98 -0.44 15.32
CA TRP A 361 2.81 0.48 16.10
C TRP A 361 2.49 0.46 17.59
N ASP A 362 1.23 0.31 17.95
CA ASP A 362 0.79 0.13 19.34
C ASP A 362 1.48 -1.07 19.99
N SER A 363 1.58 -2.20 19.24
CA SER A 363 2.26 -3.40 19.70
C SER A 363 3.80 -3.23 19.76
N ILE A 364 4.40 -2.55 18.78
CA ILE A 364 5.85 -2.25 18.80
C ILE A 364 6.21 -1.43 20.05
N PHE A 365 5.45 -0.37 20.34
CA PHE A 365 5.65 0.44 21.54
C PHE A 365 5.48 -0.39 22.81
N TYR A 366 4.40 -1.19 22.87
CA TYR A 366 4.17 -2.07 24.03
C TYR A 366 5.37 -2.98 24.30
N ASN A 367 5.85 -3.68 23.28
CA ASN A 367 6.99 -4.61 23.40
C ASN A 367 8.31 -3.90 23.78
N THR A 368 8.51 -2.70 23.27
CA THR A 368 9.73 -1.92 23.55
C THR A 368 9.73 -1.40 24.99
N LEU A 369 8.62 -0.83 25.42
CA LEU A 369 8.46 -0.26 26.76
C LEU A 369 8.44 -1.34 27.86
N ALA A 370 7.82 -2.49 27.58
CA ALA A 370 7.77 -3.61 28.51
C ALA A 370 9.17 -4.09 28.94
N LYS A 371 10.19 -4.01 28.06
CA LYS A 371 11.58 -4.36 28.39
C LYS A 371 12.19 -3.49 29.50
N SER A 372 11.70 -2.26 29.63
CA SER A 372 12.16 -1.28 30.63
C SER A 372 11.17 -1.14 31.80
N ASN A 373 10.20 -2.02 31.93
CA ASN A 373 9.11 -1.95 32.91
C ASN A 373 8.30 -0.63 32.80
N VAL A 374 8.16 -0.10 31.61
CA VAL A 374 7.32 1.05 31.32
C VAL A 374 5.99 0.55 30.73
N MET A 375 4.89 1.02 31.29
CA MET A 375 3.56 0.69 30.80
C MET A 375 3.06 1.71 29.81
N ILE A 376 2.46 1.23 28.72
CA ILE A 376 1.83 2.11 27.72
C ILE A 376 0.68 2.89 28.33
N PRO A 377 0.45 4.13 27.89
CA PRO A 377 -0.64 4.96 28.38
C PRO A 377 -2.01 4.41 27.95
N PRO A 378 -3.10 4.81 28.60
CA PRO A 378 -4.46 4.53 28.17
C PRO A 378 -4.74 5.10 26.78
N LYS A 379 -5.80 4.60 26.12
CA LYS A 379 -6.28 5.17 24.85
C LYS A 379 -7.26 6.30 25.15
N HIS A 380 -6.95 7.49 24.67
CA HIS A 380 -7.86 8.62 24.74
C HIS A 380 -8.48 8.87 23.36
N GLY A 381 -9.75 9.30 23.35
CA GLY A 381 -10.36 9.86 22.15
C GLY A 381 -9.80 11.27 21.92
N ALA A 382 -9.41 11.57 20.69
CA ALA A 382 -8.97 12.90 20.31
C ALA A 382 -9.81 13.42 19.14
N GLU A 383 -10.03 14.73 19.10
CA GLU A 383 -10.61 15.38 17.94
C GLU A 383 -9.56 15.57 16.86
N LYS A 384 -9.99 15.50 15.60
CA LYS A 384 -9.10 15.70 14.47
C LYS A 384 -8.87 17.19 14.25
N GLU A 385 -7.65 17.62 14.43
CA GLU A 385 -7.21 18.96 14.09
C GLU A 385 -6.49 19.00 12.74
N GLU A 386 -6.58 20.13 12.04
CA GLU A 386 -5.87 20.35 10.78
C GLU A 386 -4.52 21.01 11.03
N TYR A 387 -3.50 20.56 10.32
CA TYR A 387 -2.16 21.15 10.33
C TYR A 387 -1.52 21.06 8.94
N LYS A 388 -0.49 21.90 8.71
CA LYS A 388 0.19 21.97 7.42
C LYS A 388 0.98 20.71 7.15
N GLY A 389 0.81 20.14 5.95
CA GLY A 389 1.57 19.00 5.44
C GLY A 389 2.94 19.40 4.86
N ALA A 390 3.42 18.66 3.85
CA ALA A 390 4.73 18.89 3.22
C ALA A 390 4.80 20.18 2.38
N ALA A 391 5.98 20.79 2.28
CA ALA A 391 6.23 21.93 1.39
C ALA A 391 6.33 21.49 -0.08
N VAL A 392 5.73 22.31 -0.96
CA VAL A 392 5.88 22.15 -2.41
C VAL A 392 6.08 23.54 -3.01
N PHE A 393 7.23 23.75 -3.65
CA PHE A 393 7.54 25.02 -4.30
C PHE A 393 6.71 25.19 -5.57
N GLU A 394 6.50 26.43 -6.01
CA GLU A 394 5.93 26.67 -7.32
C GLU A 394 6.97 26.33 -8.39
N PRO A 395 6.61 25.47 -9.37
CA PRO A 395 7.54 25.17 -10.47
C PRO A 395 7.53 26.27 -11.53
N GLU A 396 8.66 26.46 -12.20
CA GLU A 396 8.68 27.17 -13.46
C GLU A 396 8.08 26.28 -14.55
N LYS A 397 6.89 26.65 -15.06
CA LYS A 397 6.08 25.84 -16.00
C LYS A 397 6.62 25.96 -17.43
N LYS A 398 7.73 25.32 -17.71
CA LYS A 398 8.38 25.28 -19.03
C LYS A 398 9.20 24.00 -19.19
N ILE A 399 9.77 23.80 -20.35
CA ILE A 399 10.80 22.79 -20.58
C ILE A 399 12.14 23.35 -20.09
N HIS A 400 12.83 22.56 -19.30
CA HIS A 400 14.17 22.84 -18.78
C HIS A 400 15.15 21.80 -19.32
N GLU A 401 16.37 22.24 -19.51
CA GLU A 401 17.48 21.39 -19.93
C GLU A 401 18.50 21.28 -18.80
N TRP A 402 19.09 20.12 -18.68
CA TRP A 402 20.17 19.80 -17.77
C TRP A 402 19.92 20.20 -16.31
N LEU A 403 19.29 19.28 -15.63
CA LEU A 403 19.02 19.43 -14.18
C LEU A 403 19.63 18.29 -13.41
N ILE A 404 19.83 18.57 -12.12
CA ILE A 404 20.06 17.54 -11.11
C ILE A 404 18.89 17.50 -10.15
N ALA A 405 18.60 16.33 -9.62
CA ALA A 405 17.73 16.15 -8.47
C ALA A 405 18.56 15.71 -7.26
N VAL A 406 18.36 16.41 -6.15
CA VAL A 406 18.91 16.03 -4.84
C VAL A 406 17.74 15.72 -3.91
N ASP A 407 17.88 14.69 -3.07
CA ASP A 407 16.78 14.12 -2.28
C ASP A 407 17.21 13.82 -0.84
N LEU A 408 16.33 14.10 0.13
CA LEU A 408 16.55 13.82 1.54
C LEU A 408 16.22 12.36 1.85
N LYS A 409 17.23 11.62 2.25
CA LYS A 409 17.04 10.20 2.61
C LYS A 409 16.19 10.06 3.85
N SER A 410 15.10 9.26 3.76
CA SER A 410 14.22 8.92 4.88
C SER A 410 13.79 10.15 5.70
N LEU A 411 13.27 11.19 5.05
CA LEU A 411 13.04 12.52 5.64
C LEU A 411 12.35 12.48 7.02
N TYR A 412 11.12 11.97 7.13
CA TYR A 412 10.37 12.00 8.39
C TYR A 412 11.02 11.19 9.52
N PRO A 413 11.51 9.98 9.30
CA PRO A 413 12.29 9.27 10.31
C PRO A 413 13.53 10.03 10.81
N HIS A 414 14.29 10.67 9.92
CA HIS A 414 15.47 11.44 10.30
C HIS A 414 15.12 12.76 11.00
N ILE A 415 14.01 13.41 10.62
CA ILE A 415 13.46 14.55 11.34
C ILE A 415 13.15 14.15 12.80
N GLN A 416 12.43 13.06 13.01
CA GLN A 416 12.08 12.61 14.35
C GLN A 416 13.33 12.30 15.18
N GLN A 417 14.37 11.72 14.58
CA GLN A 417 15.63 11.45 15.25
C GLN A 417 16.41 12.73 15.56
N GLN A 418 16.55 13.66 14.60
CA GLN A 418 17.34 14.88 14.77
C GLN A 418 16.72 15.83 15.79
N TYR A 419 15.40 15.97 15.76
CA TYR A 419 14.66 16.86 16.66
C TYR A 419 14.18 16.16 17.94
N ASN A 420 14.51 14.87 18.08
CA ASN A 420 14.12 14.04 19.21
C ASN A 420 12.62 14.05 19.49
N ILE A 421 11.81 13.96 18.41
CA ILE A 421 10.34 14.08 18.50
C ILE A 421 9.75 12.77 19.05
N SER A 422 9.28 12.81 20.29
CA SER A 422 8.65 11.72 21.02
C SER A 422 7.70 12.28 22.09
N PRO A 423 6.63 11.59 22.50
CA PRO A 423 5.69 12.08 23.50
C PRO A 423 6.36 12.51 24.80
N GLU A 424 7.28 11.71 25.34
CA GLU A 424 7.94 11.94 26.61
C GLU A 424 9.13 12.91 26.53
N SER A 425 9.57 13.23 25.32
CA SER A 425 10.66 14.19 25.11
C SER A 425 10.16 15.62 24.93
N LEU A 426 8.86 15.82 24.73
CA LEU A 426 8.25 17.15 24.61
C LEU A 426 8.28 17.85 25.96
N VAL A 427 9.06 18.93 26.08
CA VAL A 427 9.29 19.65 27.34
C VAL A 427 8.71 21.06 27.39
N GLY A 428 8.28 21.61 26.27
CA GLY A 428 7.70 22.93 26.20
C GLY A 428 7.19 23.32 24.82
N ASP A 429 6.44 24.42 24.81
CA ASP A 429 5.84 24.98 23.61
C ASP A 429 5.83 26.52 23.75
N MET A 430 6.49 27.20 22.84
CA MET A 430 6.56 28.67 22.87
C MET A 430 5.32 29.35 22.27
N ARG A 431 4.37 28.59 21.76
CA ARG A 431 3.11 29.18 21.24
C ARG A 431 2.33 29.92 22.30
N ASP A 432 2.43 29.45 23.55
CA ASP A 432 1.79 30.07 24.71
C ASP A 432 2.52 31.37 25.14
N GLU A 433 3.78 31.54 24.74
CA GLU A 433 4.60 32.69 25.15
C GLU A 433 4.66 33.81 24.11
N LEU A 434 4.46 33.47 22.85
CA LEU A 434 4.54 34.36 21.71
C LEU A 434 3.13 34.57 21.14
N ASP A 435 2.53 35.73 21.37
CA ASP A 435 1.30 36.18 20.71
C ASP A 435 1.53 36.39 19.19
N ILE A 436 1.98 35.34 18.50
CA ILE A 436 2.39 35.33 17.10
C ILE A 436 1.45 34.44 16.31
N ASP A 437 0.96 34.94 15.16
CA ASP A 437 0.39 34.09 14.11
C ASP A 437 1.48 33.14 13.55
N ILE A 438 1.54 31.95 14.15
CA ILE A 438 2.57 30.92 14.03
C ILE A 438 2.86 30.49 12.56
N THR A 439 2.06 30.93 11.59
CA THR A 439 2.05 30.30 10.28
C THR A 439 2.86 31.02 9.21
N LYS A 440 3.17 32.30 9.34
CA LYS A 440 3.93 33.07 8.35
C LYS A 440 5.26 33.63 8.90
N ASP A 441 5.22 34.18 10.07
CA ASP A 441 6.39 34.91 10.62
C ASP A 441 7.46 33.95 11.17
N LEU A 442 7.09 32.78 11.68
CA LEU A 442 8.05 31.81 12.20
C LEU A 442 8.98 31.26 11.11
N ASP A 443 8.48 30.98 9.91
CA ASP A 443 9.31 30.43 8.81
C ASP A 443 10.50 31.38 8.49
N GLU A 444 10.26 32.69 8.37
CA GLU A 444 11.30 33.67 8.08
C GLU A 444 12.25 33.87 9.25
N ARG A 445 11.73 33.94 10.46
CA ARG A 445 12.53 34.09 11.69
C ARG A 445 13.45 32.88 11.92
N PHE A 446 12.95 31.66 11.67
CA PHE A 446 13.80 30.46 11.72
C PHE A 446 14.86 30.48 10.61
N LEU A 447 14.49 30.82 9.38
CA LEU A 447 15.45 30.91 8.28
C LEU A 447 16.53 31.96 8.53
N ASN A 448 16.20 33.04 9.23
CA ASN A 448 17.13 34.12 9.58
C ASN A 448 17.88 33.85 10.90
N GLU A 449 17.67 32.67 11.54
CA GLU A 449 18.32 32.28 12.81
C GLU A 449 18.01 33.22 13.98
N GLU A 450 16.83 33.86 13.96
CA GLU A 450 16.41 34.83 14.98
C GLU A 450 15.90 34.20 16.27
N ILE A 451 15.45 32.95 16.19
CA ILE A 451 14.89 32.19 17.31
C ILE A 451 15.95 31.28 17.89
N LYS A 452 16.06 31.26 19.22
CA LYS A 452 17.02 30.38 19.91
C LYS A 452 16.32 29.29 20.70
N ALA A 453 16.89 28.10 20.67
CA ALA A 453 16.46 27.02 21.54
C ALA A 453 16.68 27.36 23.00
N PRO A 454 15.76 27.07 23.93
CA PRO A 454 16.02 27.12 25.35
C PRO A 454 17.20 26.19 25.71
N GLU A 455 17.94 26.60 26.76
CA GLU A 455 19.09 25.83 27.23
C GLU A 455 18.68 24.38 27.53
N GLY A 456 19.48 23.43 27.07
CA GLY A 456 19.27 22.01 27.28
C GLY A 456 18.15 21.37 26.43
N SER A 457 17.53 22.11 25.50
CA SER A 457 16.48 21.60 24.63
C SER A 457 16.83 21.65 23.15
N ILE A 458 16.10 20.91 22.35
CA ILE A 458 16.11 20.90 20.88
C ILE A 458 14.84 21.60 20.40
N MET A 459 14.99 22.55 19.49
CA MET A 459 13.89 23.39 19.02
C MET A 459 13.30 22.84 17.71
N ALA A 460 11.99 22.62 17.69
CA ALA A 460 11.26 22.27 16.47
C ALA A 460 10.60 23.49 15.81
N MET A 461 10.32 23.38 14.52
CA MET A 461 9.83 24.49 13.68
C MET A 461 8.37 24.88 13.91
N ASN A 462 7.66 24.15 14.73
CA ASN A 462 6.31 24.51 15.20
C ASN A 462 6.32 25.23 16.55
N GLY A 463 7.48 25.57 17.10
CA GLY A 463 7.64 26.22 18.39
C GLY A 463 7.71 25.27 19.59
N CYS A 464 7.64 23.97 19.38
CA CYS A 464 7.83 22.98 20.43
C CYS A 464 9.30 22.76 20.75
N PHE A 465 9.58 22.40 22.00
CA PHE A 465 10.92 22.03 22.48
C PHE A 465 10.95 20.60 22.94
N PHE A 466 12.03 19.92 22.63
CA PHE A 466 12.24 18.52 22.99
C PHE A 466 13.51 18.37 23.83
N SER A 467 13.49 17.46 24.78
CA SER A 467 14.65 17.18 25.63
C SER A 467 15.82 16.61 24.84
N LYS A 468 17.03 16.73 25.40
CA LYS A 468 18.27 16.12 24.82
C LYS A 468 18.36 14.60 25.06
N LYS A 469 17.66 14.09 26.06
CA LYS A 469 17.63 12.64 26.31
C LYS A 469 16.86 11.95 25.19
N GLU A 470 17.45 10.93 24.58
CA GLU A 470 16.83 10.21 23.48
C GLU A 470 15.46 9.67 23.84
N GLY A 471 14.48 10.02 23.01
CA GLY A 471 13.11 9.57 23.14
C GLY A 471 12.87 8.16 22.57
N ILE A 472 11.73 7.59 22.92
CA ILE A 472 11.32 6.23 22.50
C ILE A 472 11.20 6.14 20.98
N VAL A 473 10.53 7.11 20.35
CA VAL A 473 10.31 7.12 18.89
C VAL A 473 11.62 7.25 18.12
N PRO A 474 12.50 8.23 18.41
CA PRO A 474 13.83 8.32 17.79
C PRO A 474 14.67 7.05 17.94
N GLY A 475 14.68 6.46 19.13
CA GLY A 475 15.43 5.23 19.40
C GLY A 475 14.92 4.04 18.57
N LEU A 476 13.60 3.84 18.51
CA LEU A 476 12.98 2.81 17.68
C LEU A 476 13.23 3.02 16.18
N LEU A 477 13.10 4.24 15.69
CA LEU A 477 13.34 4.54 14.28
C LEU A 477 14.80 4.34 13.89
N ARG A 478 15.75 4.61 14.81
CA ARG A 478 17.16 4.34 14.62
C ARG A 478 17.39 2.83 14.50
N GLU A 479 16.88 2.05 15.43
CA GLU A 479 17.01 0.58 15.42
C GLU A 479 16.47 -0.01 14.11
N ILE A 480 15.27 0.43 13.68
CA ILE A 480 14.65 -0.05 12.44
C ILE A 480 15.45 0.37 11.21
N TYR A 481 15.97 1.59 11.19
CA TYR A 481 16.81 2.10 10.09
C TYR A 481 18.12 1.32 9.97
N ASP A 482 18.81 1.11 11.08
CA ASP A 482 20.09 0.39 11.11
C ASP A 482 19.90 -1.06 10.68
N ASN A 483 18.89 -1.74 11.19
CA ASN A 483 18.52 -3.10 10.78
C ASN A 483 18.22 -3.17 9.28
N ARG A 484 17.53 -2.17 8.72
CA ARG A 484 17.26 -2.09 7.28
C ARG A 484 18.54 -1.91 6.47
N VAL A 485 19.45 -1.04 6.90
CA VAL A 485 20.73 -0.78 6.21
C VAL A 485 21.58 -2.04 6.17
N ILE A 486 21.68 -2.75 7.30
CA ILE A 486 22.41 -4.03 7.40
C ILE A 486 21.81 -5.05 6.43
N ALA A 487 20.51 -5.29 6.52
CA ALA A 487 19.82 -6.26 5.66
C ALA A 487 19.93 -5.92 4.16
N LYS A 488 19.84 -4.62 3.81
CA LYS A 488 20.01 -4.18 2.41
C LYS A 488 21.44 -4.45 1.91
N LYS A 489 22.45 -4.21 2.74
CA LYS A 489 23.84 -4.48 2.40
C LYS A 489 24.08 -5.97 2.19
N GLU A 490 23.66 -6.80 3.12
CA GLU A 490 23.77 -8.26 3.02
C GLU A 490 23.03 -8.80 1.78
N MET A 491 21.81 -8.29 1.50
CA MET A 491 21.07 -8.66 0.29
C MET A 491 21.86 -8.36 -0.98
N LEU A 492 22.55 -7.19 -1.04
CA LEU A 492 23.35 -6.82 -2.21
C LEU A 492 24.58 -7.71 -2.37
N GLU A 493 25.21 -8.08 -1.26
CA GLU A 493 26.34 -9.03 -1.26
C GLU A 493 25.90 -10.41 -1.77
N TRP A 494 24.73 -10.91 -1.33
CA TRP A 494 24.17 -12.16 -1.86
C TRP A 494 23.78 -12.07 -3.32
N LYS A 495 23.24 -10.97 -3.79
CA LYS A 495 22.98 -10.73 -5.21
C LYS A 495 24.24 -10.76 -6.04
N GLN A 496 25.33 -10.16 -5.55
CA GLN A 496 26.62 -10.20 -6.21
C GLN A 496 27.18 -11.63 -6.27
N LYS A 497 27.12 -12.39 -5.16
CA LYS A 497 27.51 -13.81 -5.13
C LYS A 497 26.72 -14.64 -6.16
N LEU A 498 25.39 -14.45 -6.20
CA LEU A 498 24.55 -15.16 -7.17
C LEU A 498 24.91 -14.80 -8.61
N GLN A 499 25.19 -13.53 -8.89
CA GLN A 499 25.60 -13.09 -10.22
C GLN A 499 26.95 -13.73 -10.62
N THR A 500 27.92 -13.70 -9.75
CA THR A 500 29.23 -14.34 -9.97
C THR A 500 29.08 -15.85 -10.21
N TRP A 501 28.23 -16.51 -9.39
CA TRP A 501 27.94 -17.95 -9.54
C TRP A 501 27.32 -18.27 -10.91
N LYS A 502 26.39 -17.41 -11.38
CA LYS A 502 25.77 -17.53 -12.72
C LYS A 502 26.81 -17.40 -13.84
N GLU A 503 27.69 -16.43 -13.74
CA GLU A 503 28.77 -16.19 -14.70
C GLU A 503 29.74 -17.36 -14.74
N GLU A 504 30.16 -17.89 -13.59
CA GLU A 504 31.05 -19.08 -13.51
C GLU A 504 30.42 -20.34 -14.08
N LYS A 505 29.10 -20.48 -13.98
CA LYS A 505 28.36 -21.64 -14.54
C LYS A 505 27.89 -21.44 -15.98
N GLY A 506 28.13 -20.27 -16.60
CA GLY A 506 27.71 -19.95 -17.96
C GLY A 506 26.17 -19.95 -18.14
N ILE A 507 25.43 -19.61 -17.07
CA ILE A 507 23.97 -19.62 -17.11
C ILE A 507 23.48 -18.23 -17.55
N ASP A 508 22.89 -18.14 -18.75
CA ASP A 508 22.26 -16.93 -19.23
C ASP A 508 20.91 -16.71 -18.52
N ASN A 509 20.58 -15.46 -18.21
CA ASN A 509 19.43 -15.04 -17.38
C ASN A 509 18.04 -15.45 -17.90
N LYS A 510 17.95 -16.20 -18.99
CA LYS A 510 16.70 -16.59 -19.66
C LYS A 510 16.44 -18.09 -19.80
N MET A 511 17.34 -18.95 -19.39
CA MET A 511 17.18 -20.40 -19.61
C MET A 511 17.54 -21.23 -18.37
N GLU A 512 16.67 -22.20 -18.10
CA GLU A 512 16.86 -23.43 -17.31
C GLU A 512 16.89 -23.33 -15.77
N PHE A 513 15.80 -22.84 -15.19
CA PHE A 513 15.53 -22.92 -13.74
C PHE A 513 15.34 -24.37 -13.22
N ASN A 514 15.06 -25.33 -14.06
CA ASN A 514 14.60 -26.68 -13.67
C ASN A 514 15.69 -27.73 -13.52
N LYS A 515 16.97 -27.39 -13.65
CA LYS A 515 18.08 -28.37 -13.65
C LYS A 515 18.91 -28.46 -12.38
N TYR A 516 18.70 -27.55 -11.42
CA TYR A 516 19.48 -27.54 -10.19
C TYR A 516 18.61 -27.77 -8.97
N ASP A 517 18.53 -29.02 -8.53
CA ASP A 517 17.98 -29.41 -7.22
C ASP A 517 18.99 -29.01 -6.13
N GLY A 518 18.81 -27.84 -5.53
CA GLY A 518 19.72 -27.30 -4.54
C GLY A 518 19.27 -27.58 -3.12
N ASN A 519 20.11 -28.28 -2.35
CA ASN A 519 19.90 -28.54 -0.92
C ASN A 519 20.89 -27.78 0.00
N GLY A 520 21.62 -26.79 -0.48
CA GLY A 520 22.65 -26.06 0.28
C GLY A 520 22.48 -24.55 0.31
N LYS A 521 23.04 -23.87 1.34
CA LYS A 521 23.03 -22.40 1.46
C LYS A 521 23.81 -21.68 0.34
N ASP A 522 24.76 -22.38 -0.29
CA ASP A 522 25.65 -21.83 -1.32
C ASP A 522 25.26 -22.28 -2.74
N ASP A 523 24.11 -22.92 -2.91
CA ASP A 523 23.55 -23.22 -4.22
C ASP A 523 22.59 -22.10 -4.70
N TRP A 524 22.12 -22.17 -5.95
CA TRP A 524 21.20 -21.21 -6.53
C TRP A 524 19.97 -20.98 -5.65
N ALA A 525 19.25 -22.04 -5.28
CA ALA A 525 17.98 -21.96 -4.54
C ALA A 525 18.20 -21.39 -3.13
N GLY A 526 19.29 -21.78 -2.47
CA GLY A 526 19.69 -21.24 -1.18
C GLY A 526 20.02 -19.74 -1.24
N MET A 527 20.77 -19.31 -2.27
CA MET A 527 21.10 -17.89 -2.47
C MET A 527 19.85 -17.06 -2.79
N GLU A 528 18.96 -17.54 -3.65
CA GLU A 528 17.70 -16.84 -3.95
C GLU A 528 16.78 -16.75 -2.73
N LYS A 529 16.67 -17.82 -1.93
CA LYS A 529 15.92 -17.81 -0.68
C LYS A 529 16.50 -16.76 0.28
N GLN A 530 17.82 -16.68 0.42
CA GLN A 530 18.47 -15.70 1.29
C GLN A 530 18.24 -14.26 0.81
N ILE A 531 18.35 -14.03 -0.52
CA ILE A 531 18.06 -12.73 -1.13
C ILE A 531 16.60 -12.32 -0.89
N SER A 532 15.66 -13.26 -1.07
CA SER A 532 14.22 -13.01 -0.85
C SER A 532 13.93 -12.70 0.62
N THR A 533 14.47 -13.46 1.56
CA THR A 533 14.30 -13.24 2.99
C THR A 533 14.82 -11.86 3.41
N LEU A 534 16.03 -11.49 2.98
CA LEU A 534 16.62 -10.19 3.28
C LEU A 534 15.86 -9.05 2.57
N HIS A 535 15.35 -9.29 1.37
CA HIS A 535 14.50 -8.34 0.66
C HIS A 535 13.22 -8.06 1.43
N ASN A 536 12.51 -9.11 1.85
CA ASN A 536 11.27 -8.98 2.62
C ASN A 536 11.51 -8.29 3.97
N TYR A 537 12.60 -8.64 4.66
CA TYR A 537 12.97 -8.01 5.92
C TYR A 537 13.26 -6.50 5.74
N GLN A 538 14.12 -6.11 4.77
CA GLN A 538 14.42 -4.68 4.55
C GLN A 538 13.19 -3.91 4.05
N MET A 539 12.27 -4.56 3.31
CA MET A 539 11.00 -3.95 2.89
C MET A 539 10.04 -3.77 4.07
N ALA A 540 9.94 -4.77 4.96
CA ALA A 540 9.18 -4.64 6.20
C ALA A 540 9.66 -3.45 7.04
N MET A 541 10.98 -3.32 7.24
CA MET A 541 11.57 -2.19 7.96
C MET A 541 11.27 -0.85 7.26
N LYS A 542 11.34 -0.79 5.93
CA LYS A 542 10.97 0.41 5.17
C LYS A 542 9.50 0.80 5.36
N ILE A 543 8.60 -0.19 5.32
CA ILE A 543 7.16 0.03 5.48
C ILE A 543 6.85 0.49 6.90
N LEU A 544 7.44 -0.12 7.90
CA LEU A 544 7.31 0.29 9.30
C LEU A 544 7.75 1.74 9.48
N MET A 545 8.98 2.11 9.11
CA MET A 545 9.46 3.49 9.25
C MET A 545 8.56 4.51 8.55
N ASN A 546 8.11 4.21 7.32
CA ASN A 546 7.29 5.15 6.56
C ASN A 546 5.85 5.25 7.10
N SER A 547 5.40 4.27 7.88
CA SER A 547 4.06 4.23 8.45
C SER A 547 3.99 4.81 9.87
N GLU A 548 5.12 5.02 10.52
CA GLU A 548 5.17 5.52 11.90
C GLU A 548 4.54 6.91 12.04
N TYR A 549 4.98 7.87 11.23
CA TYR A 549 4.37 9.19 11.19
C TYR A 549 2.84 9.12 10.97
N GLY A 550 2.39 8.22 10.08
CA GLY A 550 0.95 7.99 9.84
C GLY A 550 0.21 7.42 11.06
N ALA A 551 0.87 6.65 11.92
CA ALA A 551 0.32 6.22 13.20
C ALA A 551 0.28 7.37 14.20
N LEU A 552 1.39 8.08 14.37
CA LEU A 552 1.52 9.20 15.32
C LEU A 552 0.53 10.34 15.03
N ALA A 553 0.21 10.59 13.76
CA ALA A 553 -0.77 11.57 13.30
C ALA A 553 -2.22 11.05 13.30
N ASN A 554 -2.49 9.85 13.81
CA ASN A 554 -3.82 9.25 13.80
C ASN A 554 -4.50 9.41 15.16
N ILE A 555 -5.69 10.01 15.19
CA ILE A 555 -6.48 10.26 16.41
C ILE A 555 -6.81 9.00 17.24
N HIS A 556 -6.74 7.81 16.64
CA HIS A 556 -6.97 6.54 17.34
C HIS A 556 -5.68 5.92 17.93
N PHE A 557 -4.55 6.61 17.76
CA PHE A 557 -3.28 6.16 18.32
C PHE A 557 -3.11 6.74 19.73
N ARG A 558 -2.72 5.93 20.71
CA ARG A 558 -2.60 6.36 22.12
C ARG A 558 -1.55 7.45 22.36
N TYR A 559 -0.64 7.64 21.43
CA TYR A 559 0.41 8.67 21.47
C TYR A 559 0.11 9.83 20.51
N TYR A 560 -1.13 9.93 20.02
CA TYR A 560 -1.52 11.07 19.18
C TYR A 560 -1.36 12.38 19.96
N ASP A 561 -0.58 13.29 19.38
CA ASP A 561 -0.46 14.66 19.79
C ASP A 561 -0.20 15.51 18.55
N ILE A 562 -1.07 16.47 18.28
CA ILE A 562 -0.98 17.36 17.12
C ILE A 562 0.34 18.14 17.09
N ARG A 563 0.94 18.43 18.27
CA ARG A 563 2.23 19.10 18.38
C ARG A 563 3.35 18.26 17.81
N LEU A 564 3.34 16.95 18.06
CA LEU A 564 4.33 16.01 17.49
C LEU A 564 4.15 15.89 15.98
N ALA A 565 2.92 15.69 15.52
CA ALA A 565 2.62 15.55 14.10
C ALA A 565 2.98 16.81 13.28
N SER A 566 2.66 18.00 13.82
CA SER A 566 3.00 19.27 13.17
C SER A 566 4.50 19.57 13.24
N ALA A 567 5.20 19.19 14.33
CA ALA A 567 6.65 19.34 14.43
C ALA A 567 7.35 18.60 13.29
N ILE A 568 6.95 17.33 13.02
CA ILE A 568 7.54 16.52 11.96
C ILE A 568 7.39 17.21 10.59
N THR A 569 6.18 17.63 10.25
CA THR A 569 5.94 18.23 8.92
C THR A 569 6.56 19.59 8.75
N LEU A 570 6.53 20.45 9.78
CA LEU A 570 7.13 21.78 9.69
C LEU A 570 8.67 21.75 9.71
N CYS A 571 9.26 20.85 10.49
CA CYS A 571 10.71 20.63 10.43
C CYS A 571 11.13 20.09 9.06
N ALA A 572 10.33 19.22 8.43
CA ALA A 572 10.58 18.74 7.07
C ALA A 572 10.48 19.86 6.03
N GLN A 573 9.47 20.74 6.14
CA GLN A 573 9.36 21.92 5.29
C GLN A 573 10.59 22.83 5.44
N MET A 574 11.01 23.05 6.68
CA MET A 574 12.18 23.89 6.97
C MET A 574 13.46 23.28 6.41
N ALA A 575 13.66 21.97 6.53
CA ALA A 575 14.83 21.30 5.98
C ALA A 575 14.99 21.56 4.47
N LEU A 576 13.88 21.52 3.72
CA LEU A 576 13.88 21.82 2.29
C LEU A 576 14.16 23.31 2.01
N LYS A 577 13.49 24.24 2.73
CA LYS A 577 13.67 25.68 2.60
C LYS A 577 15.10 26.12 2.99
N TRP A 578 15.63 25.51 4.03
CA TRP A 578 17.00 25.76 4.50
C TRP A 578 18.05 25.36 3.46
N ALA A 579 17.95 24.17 2.90
CA ALA A 579 18.82 23.75 1.81
C ALA A 579 18.75 24.70 0.61
N ALA A 580 17.52 25.11 0.23
CA ALA A 580 17.31 26.07 -0.85
C ALA A 580 17.96 27.43 -0.53
N LYS A 581 17.83 27.95 0.70
CA LYS A 581 18.48 29.19 1.15
C LYS A 581 20.01 29.07 1.06
N ARG A 582 20.60 28.00 1.64
CA ARG A 582 22.05 27.79 1.61
C ARG A 582 22.63 27.69 0.20
N LEU A 583 21.91 27.03 -0.72
CA LEU A 583 22.29 27.00 -2.14
C LEU A 583 22.20 28.40 -2.77
N ASN A 584 21.14 29.16 -2.48
CA ASN A 584 20.93 30.48 -3.10
C ASN A 584 21.88 31.55 -2.61
N GLU A 585 22.32 31.49 -1.37
CA GLU A 585 23.23 32.47 -0.74
C GLU A 585 24.72 32.13 -0.97
N ASN A 586 25.03 30.92 -1.45
CA ASN A 586 26.44 30.54 -1.62
C ASN A 586 27.08 31.24 -2.83
N PRO A 587 28.28 31.79 -2.72
CA PRO A 587 29.00 32.46 -3.82
C PRO A 587 29.17 31.57 -5.07
N ALA A 588 29.20 30.25 -4.91
CA ALA A 588 29.24 29.31 -6.04
C ALA A 588 28.07 29.49 -7.01
N LYS A 589 26.90 29.97 -6.53
CA LYS A 589 25.75 30.25 -7.40
C LYS A 589 26.06 31.29 -8.46
N GLU A 590 26.72 32.38 -8.12
CA GLU A 590 27.10 33.43 -9.09
C GLU A 590 28.13 32.90 -10.08
N LYS A 591 29.13 32.16 -9.59
CA LYS A 591 30.17 31.55 -10.42
C LYS A 591 29.66 30.53 -11.44
N TYR A 592 28.78 29.63 -11.00
CA TYR A 592 28.30 28.49 -11.80
C TYR A 592 26.90 28.69 -12.36
N ARG A 593 26.19 29.76 -11.96
CA ARG A 593 24.85 30.16 -12.41
C ARG A 593 23.81 29.03 -12.36
N TYR A 594 23.91 28.17 -11.31
CA TYR A 594 22.86 27.20 -11.04
C TYR A 594 21.65 27.86 -10.36
N HIS A 595 20.47 27.32 -10.54
CA HIS A 595 19.28 27.84 -9.86
C HIS A 595 18.25 26.71 -9.60
N ILE A 596 17.47 26.88 -8.53
CA ILE A 596 16.45 25.91 -8.13
C ILE A 596 15.20 26.14 -8.96
N ILE A 597 14.75 25.11 -9.67
CA ILE A 597 13.56 25.10 -10.52
C ILE A 597 12.32 24.72 -9.73
N TYR A 598 12.46 23.74 -8.82
CA TYR A 598 11.35 23.12 -8.13
C TYR A 598 11.80 22.43 -6.84
N GLY A 599 10.91 22.32 -5.86
CA GLY A 599 11.09 21.52 -4.65
C GLY A 599 9.77 20.81 -4.28
N ASP A 600 9.87 19.55 -3.89
CA ASP A 600 8.70 18.74 -3.51
C ASP A 600 9.04 17.84 -2.33
N THR A 601 8.51 18.16 -1.17
CA THR A 601 8.59 17.38 0.08
C THR A 601 10.03 17.15 0.57
N ASP A 602 10.81 16.35 -0.12
CA ASP A 602 12.16 15.87 0.22
C ASP A 602 13.20 16.15 -0.88
N SER A 603 12.77 16.65 -2.04
CA SER A 603 13.65 16.82 -3.20
C SER A 603 13.74 18.26 -3.71
N LEU A 604 14.93 18.64 -4.19
CA LEU A 604 15.18 19.88 -4.95
C LEU A 604 15.66 19.54 -6.36
N TYR A 605 15.11 20.25 -7.33
CA TYR A 605 15.52 20.19 -8.74
C TYR A 605 16.27 21.46 -9.11
N ILE A 606 17.51 21.30 -9.52
CA ILE A 606 18.46 22.40 -9.73
C ILE A 606 18.91 22.39 -11.19
N SER A 607 18.75 23.50 -11.89
CA SER A 607 19.32 23.68 -13.24
C SER A 607 20.83 23.84 -13.16
N VAL A 608 21.52 23.05 -13.96
CA VAL A 608 22.98 23.10 -14.17
C VAL A 608 23.32 23.34 -15.65
N LYS A 609 22.36 23.84 -16.43
CA LYS A 609 22.53 24.08 -17.87
C LYS A 609 23.76 24.93 -18.15
N HIS A 610 23.97 26.00 -17.40
CA HIS A 610 25.14 26.86 -17.61
C HIS A 610 26.47 26.12 -17.41
N VAL A 611 26.55 25.23 -16.43
CA VAL A 611 27.74 24.39 -16.20
C VAL A 611 27.95 23.44 -17.40
N VAL A 612 26.88 22.87 -17.91
CA VAL A 612 26.91 21.99 -19.09
C VAL A 612 27.35 22.76 -20.32
N ASP A 613 26.83 23.95 -20.56
CA ASP A 613 27.21 24.81 -21.68
C ASP A 613 28.72 25.15 -21.62
N GLN A 614 29.26 25.46 -20.43
CA GLN A 614 30.69 25.70 -20.25
C GLN A 614 31.56 24.44 -20.52
N ILE A 615 31.06 23.25 -20.11
CA ILE A 615 31.77 21.99 -20.41
C ILE A 615 31.78 21.72 -21.92
N ARG A 616 30.64 21.92 -22.59
CA ARG A 616 30.53 21.74 -24.03
C ARG A 616 31.41 22.71 -24.83
N MET A 617 31.54 23.97 -24.36
CA MET A 617 32.44 24.93 -24.96
C MET A 617 33.91 24.48 -24.86
N ARG A 618 34.30 23.88 -23.72
CA ARG A 618 35.70 23.39 -23.51
C ARG A 618 35.96 22.04 -24.20
N LYS A 619 34.94 21.25 -24.40
CA LYS A 619 35.01 19.92 -25.02
C LYS A 619 33.88 19.79 -26.07
N PRO A 620 34.04 20.39 -27.25
CA PRO A 620 33.05 20.23 -28.33
C PRO A 620 32.90 18.75 -28.70
N GLY A 621 31.65 18.30 -28.90
CA GLY A 621 31.39 16.90 -29.28
C GLY A 621 31.37 15.89 -28.13
N ILE A 622 31.48 16.31 -26.86
CA ILE A 622 31.34 15.40 -25.70
C ILE A 622 29.96 14.71 -25.74
N SER A 623 29.96 13.38 -25.54
CA SER A 623 28.72 12.61 -25.46
C SER A 623 27.91 12.98 -24.20
N ASP A 624 26.59 12.83 -24.23
CA ASP A 624 25.73 13.11 -23.07
C ASP A 624 26.08 12.16 -21.90
N VAL A 625 26.47 10.92 -22.18
CA VAL A 625 26.92 9.96 -21.18
C VAL A 625 28.19 10.42 -20.45
N ASP A 626 29.16 10.96 -21.18
CA ASP A 626 30.38 11.48 -20.57
C ASP A 626 30.15 12.83 -19.89
N LEU A 627 29.21 13.62 -20.38
CA LEU A 627 28.79 14.87 -19.78
C LEU A 627 28.16 14.64 -18.41
N VAL A 628 27.35 13.57 -18.24
CA VAL A 628 26.82 13.15 -16.95
C VAL A 628 27.93 12.93 -15.92
N LYS A 629 29.05 12.28 -16.30
CA LYS A 629 30.20 12.10 -15.37
C LYS A 629 30.77 13.43 -14.90
N GLN A 630 30.86 14.42 -15.80
CA GLN A 630 31.33 15.76 -15.46
C GLN A 630 30.35 16.49 -14.55
N VAL A 631 29.04 16.40 -14.84
CA VAL A 631 27.97 16.98 -14.01
C VAL A 631 27.97 16.34 -12.62
N ASN A 632 28.05 15.02 -12.53
CA ASN A 632 28.11 14.31 -11.24
C ASN A 632 29.36 14.71 -10.44
N GLY A 633 30.50 14.90 -11.12
CA GLY A 633 31.73 15.45 -10.53
C GLY A 633 31.55 16.88 -10.00
N PHE A 634 30.83 17.73 -10.72
CA PHE A 634 30.46 19.08 -10.28
C PHE A 634 29.56 19.01 -9.02
N VAL A 635 28.53 18.16 -9.03
CA VAL A 635 27.65 18.00 -7.87
C VAL A 635 28.44 17.56 -6.64
N ALA A 636 29.30 16.57 -6.78
CA ALA A 636 30.09 16.04 -5.68
C ALA A 636 31.08 17.09 -5.10
N LYS A 637 31.64 17.97 -5.94
CA LYS A 637 32.63 18.95 -5.54
C LYS A 637 32.06 20.30 -5.12
N VAL A 638 30.88 20.67 -5.57
CA VAL A 638 30.31 22.00 -5.35
C VAL A 638 28.96 21.91 -4.60
N ILE A 639 27.97 21.21 -5.12
CA ILE A 639 26.61 21.21 -4.56
C ILE A 639 26.56 20.40 -3.26
N GLN A 640 27.13 19.20 -3.25
CA GLN A 640 27.07 18.30 -2.09
C GLN A 640 27.74 18.89 -0.83
N PRO A 641 28.91 19.52 -0.90
CA PRO A 641 29.53 20.20 0.28
C PRO A 641 28.65 21.33 0.85
N ILE A 642 28.00 22.13 -0.02
CA ILE A 642 27.07 23.19 0.41
C ILE A 642 25.90 22.62 1.18
N LEU A 643 25.27 21.56 0.66
CA LEU A 643 24.15 20.89 1.30
C LEU A 643 24.55 20.23 2.62
N THR A 644 25.69 19.53 2.64
CA THR A 644 26.18 18.87 3.85
C THR A 644 26.44 19.90 4.95
N LYS A 645 27.21 20.97 4.65
CA LYS A 645 27.46 22.05 5.60
C LYS A 645 26.18 22.74 6.05
N GLY A 646 25.25 22.98 5.12
CA GLY A 646 23.93 23.57 5.43
C GLY A 646 23.15 22.76 6.48
N TYR A 647 23.14 21.42 6.40
CA TYR A 647 22.46 20.59 7.41
C TYR A 647 23.22 20.45 8.72
N GLU A 648 24.57 20.49 8.71
CA GLU A 648 25.36 20.62 9.93
C GLU A 648 25.05 21.94 10.67
N ASP A 649 24.94 23.04 9.93
CA ASP A 649 24.58 24.34 10.48
C ASP A 649 23.16 24.35 11.03
N LEU A 650 22.18 23.69 10.32
CA LEU A 650 20.82 23.54 10.80
C LEU A 650 20.77 22.74 12.11
N ALA A 651 21.48 21.60 12.18
CA ALA A 651 21.55 20.80 13.40
C ALA A 651 22.12 21.59 14.59
N THR A 652 23.16 22.39 14.34
CA THR A 652 23.77 23.29 15.34
C THR A 652 22.77 24.37 15.78
N TYR A 653 22.09 25.01 14.83
CA TYR A 653 21.13 26.08 15.08
C TYR A 653 19.96 25.61 15.95
N VAL A 654 19.38 24.44 15.64
CA VAL A 654 18.28 23.89 16.43
C VAL A 654 18.71 23.19 17.71
N ASN A 655 20.03 23.21 18.00
CA ASN A 655 20.66 22.56 19.15
C ASN A 655 20.41 21.02 19.15
N ALA A 656 20.40 20.36 17.98
CA ALA A 656 20.27 18.91 17.88
C ALA A 656 21.50 18.20 18.51
N ASN A 657 21.31 16.95 18.94
CA ASN A 657 22.42 16.13 19.46
C ASN A 657 23.41 15.76 18.35
N GLU A 658 22.90 15.55 17.14
CA GLU A 658 23.68 15.19 15.95
C GLU A 658 22.95 15.60 14.67
N ASN A 659 23.68 15.74 13.56
CA ASN A 659 23.05 15.90 12.25
C ASN A 659 22.62 14.54 11.70
N ARG A 660 21.34 14.38 11.43
CA ARG A 660 20.75 13.19 10.79
C ARG A 660 20.30 13.46 9.35
N MET A 661 20.36 14.70 8.90
CA MET A 661 19.87 15.10 7.59
C MET A 661 20.97 14.94 6.54
N PHE A 662 20.66 14.21 5.48
CA PHE A 662 21.57 14.05 4.35
C PHE A 662 20.79 14.10 3.04
N MET A 663 21.00 15.16 2.27
CA MET A 663 20.42 15.33 0.95
C MET A 663 21.44 14.84 -0.09
N ALA A 664 21.09 13.77 -0.79
CA ALA A 664 21.98 13.10 -1.74
C ALA A 664 21.64 13.46 -3.19
N HIS A 665 22.62 13.48 -4.08
CA HIS A 665 22.39 13.49 -5.51
C HIS A 665 21.71 12.19 -5.92
N GLU A 666 20.51 12.30 -6.52
CA GLU A 666 19.67 11.16 -6.92
C GLU A 666 19.63 10.99 -8.44
N LYS A 667 19.49 12.09 -9.19
CA LYS A 667 19.29 12.01 -10.65
C LYS A 667 20.03 13.13 -11.38
N THR A 668 20.53 12.80 -12.59
CA THR A 668 20.92 13.78 -13.62
C THR A 668 19.96 13.65 -14.82
N ILE A 669 19.39 14.77 -15.22
CA ILE A 669 18.23 14.85 -16.10
C ILE A 669 18.64 15.74 -17.29
N THR A 670 18.41 15.26 -18.52
CA THR A 670 18.73 16.02 -19.74
C THR A 670 17.66 17.05 -20.06
N ASN A 671 16.40 16.63 -20.02
CA ASN A 671 15.24 17.48 -20.29
C ASN A 671 14.14 17.20 -19.27
N ALA A 672 13.45 18.22 -18.86
CA ALA A 672 12.32 18.11 -17.94
C ALA A 672 11.22 19.12 -18.24
N LEU A 673 9.99 18.75 -17.95
CA LEU A 673 8.82 19.58 -18.09
C LEU A 673 8.03 19.61 -16.78
N TRP A 674 7.76 20.81 -16.26
CA TRP A 674 6.76 21.00 -15.20
C TRP A 674 5.49 21.64 -15.75
N THR A 675 4.34 21.07 -15.41
CA THR A 675 3.03 21.63 -15.77
C THR A 675 2.30 22.21 -14.56
N ALA A 676 2.54 21.67 -13.37
CA ALA A 676 2.00 22.14 -12.09
C ALA A 676 2.77 21.50 -10.93
N LYS A 677 2.47 21.90 -9.69
CA LYS A 677 2.93 21.20 -8.49
C LYS A 677 2.62 19.71 -8.60
N LYS A 678 3.63 18.87 -8.32
CA LYS A 678 3.53 17.39 -8.38
C LYS A 678 3.15 16.82 -9.77
N MET A 679 3.29 17.60 -10.84
CA MET A 679 2.96 17.21 -12.22
C MET A 679 4.12 17.55 -13.15
N TYR A 680 4.97 16.56 -13.43
CA TYR A 680 6.17 16.73 -14.23
C TYR A 680 6.60 15.48 -14.99
N ALA A 681 7.47 15.68 -15.99
CA ALA A 681 8.10 14.64 -16.78
C ALA A 681 9.61 14.91 -16.89
N LEU A 682 10.42 13.87 -16.74
CA LEU A 682 11.87 13.93 -16.68
C LEU A 682 12.50 12.91 -17.62
N ASN A 683 13.43 13.32 -18.48
CA ASN A 683 14.34 12.45 -19.22
C ASN A 683 15.59 12.22 -18.38
N VAL A 684 15.62 11.13 -17.62
CA VAL A 684 16.67 10.80 -16.67
C VAL A 684 17.76 10.00 -17.38
N LEU A 685 18.99 10.51 -17.35
CA LEU A 685 20.14 9.83 -17.95
C LEU A 685 21.01 9.13 -16.90
N TRP A 686 21.01 9.62 -15.65
CA TRP A 686 21.66 8.96 -14.52
C TRP A 686 20.71 8.94 -13.30
N ASP A 687 20.66 7.81 -12.58
CA ASP A 687 19.74 7.53 -11.49
C ASP A 687 20.44 6.64 -10.43
N GLU A 688 20.71 7.18 -9.24
CA GLU A 688 21.34 6.48 -8.10
C GLU A 688 22.56 5.60 -8.46
N GLY A 689 23.47 6.09 -9.26
CA GLY A 689 24.70 5.36 -9.65
C GLY A 689 24.61 4.70 -11.03
N VAL A 690 23.44 4.55 -11.61
CA VAL A 690 23.22 3.91 -12.92
C VAL A 690 23.13 4.96 -14.02
N THR A 691 24.03 4.90 -15.00
CA THR A 691 23.98 5.70 -16.23
C THR A 691 23.26 4.90 -17.32
N TYR A 692 22.21 5.47 -17.93
CA TYR A 692 21.50 4.84 -19.03
C TYR A 692 22.13 5.19 -20.38
N ALA A 693 22.10 4.27 -21.33
CA ALA A 693 22.56 4.54 -22.69
C ALA A 693 21.68 5.55 -23.44
N GLN A 694 20.40 5.57 -23.11
CA GLN A 694 19.41 6.55 -23.59
C GLN A 694 18.61 7.06 -22.39
N PRO A 695 18.16 8.33 -22.41
CA PRO A 695 17.36 8.89 -21.33
C PRO A 695 16.09 8.08 -21.07
N LYS A 696 15.82 7.78 -19.81
CA LYS A 696 14.62 7.07 -19.37
C LYS A 696 13.56 8.08 -18.94
N LEU A 697 12.41 8.06 -19.61
CA LEU A 697 11.29 8.94 -19.28
C LEU A 697 10.65 8.54 -17.95
N LYS A 698 10.68 9.43 -16.98
CA LYS A 698 9.93 9.33 -15.70
C LYS A 698 8.86 10.41 -15.67
N VAL A 699 7.60 10.03 -15.42
CA VAL A 699 6.46 10.95 -15.34
C VAL A 699 5.80 10.85 -13.98
N LYS A 700 5.44 11.97 -13.38
CA LYS A 700 4.72 12.04 -12.09
C LYS A 700 3.51 12.98 -12.20
N GLY A 701 2.37 12.53 -11.66
CA GLY A 701 1.16 13.34 -11.51
C GLY A 701 0.38 13.71 -12.80
N ILE A 702 1.00 13.65 -13.97
CA ILE A 702 0.33 13.88 -15.26
C ILE A 702 -0.60 12.69 -15.57
N ALA A 703 -1.58 12.89 -16.44
CA ALA A 703 -2.59 11.87 -16.80
C ALA A 703 -2.00 10.52 -17.24
N VAL A 704 -0.78 10.50 -17.76
CA VAL A 704 0.00 9.31 -18.13
C VAL A 704 0.13 8.26 -17.03
N VAL A 705 0.23 8.70 -15.77
CA VAL A 705 0.42 7.79 -14.62
C VAL A 705 -0.85 7.62 -13.77
N ARG A 706 -1.95 8.24 -14.17
CA ARG A 706 -3.21 8.16 -13.43
C ARG A 706 -3.98 6.90 -13.79
N SER A 707 -4.37 6.13 -12.80
CA SER A 707 -5.23 4.95 -12.98
C SER A 707 -6.62 5.29 -13.56
N SER A 708 -6.96 6.56 -13.61
CA SER A 708 -8.21 7.07 -14.19
C SER A 708 -8.13 7.40 -15.69
N THR A 709 -6.98 7.17 -16.33
CA THR A 709 -6.76 7.34 -17.78
C THR A 709 -6.66 5.97 -18.42
N PRO A 710 -7.36 5.68 -19.53
CA PRO A 710 -7.26 4.42 -20.25
C PRO A 710 -5.81 4.06 -20.62
N LYS A 711 -5.45 2.78 -20.63
CA LYS A 711 -4.07 2.34 -20.90
C LYS A 711 -3.53 2.83 -22.23
N ILE A 712 -4.30 2.67 -23.31
CA ILE A 712 -3.88 3.11 -24.65
C ILE A 712 -3.60 4.63 -24.72
N ILE A 713 -4.37 5.42 -23.95
CA ILE A 713 -4.17 6.86 -23.85
C ILE A 713 -2.91 7.18 -23.05
N ARG A 714 -2.67 6.44 -21.97
CA ARG A 714 -1.44 6.63 -21.18
C ARG A 714 -0.20 6.33 -22.00
N ASP A 715 -0.23 5.28 -22.81
CA ASP A 715 0.88 4.91 -23.70
C ASP A 715 1.09 5.99 -24.77
N ALA A 716 0.04 6.42 -25.43
CA ALA A 716 0.10 7.52 -26.41
C ALA A 716 0.56 8.87 -25.79
N LEU A 717 0.05 9.22 -24.59
CA LEU A 717 0.49 10.43 -23.88
C LEU A 717 1.95 10.33 -23.42
N LYS A 718 2.40 9.15 -22.99
CA LYS A 718 3.79 8.91 -22.60
C LYS A 718 4.73 9.15 -23.79
N GLU A 719 4.38 8.62 -24.95
CA GLU A 719 5.12 8.83 -26.19
C GLU A 719 5.08 10.30 -26.62
N SER A 720 3.91 10.96 -26.56
CA SER A 720 3.77 12.39 -26.83
C SER A 720 4.69 13.25 -25.97
N ILE A 721 4.76 12.96 -24.67
CA ILE A 721 5.65 13.68 -23.74
C ILE A 721 7.11 13.38 -24.06
N GLY A 722 7.48 12.17 -24.42
CA GLY A 722 8.81 11.81 -24.88
C GLY A 722 9.23 12.61 -26.12
N ILE A 723 8.33 12.72 -27.10
CA ILE A 723 8.51 13.52 -28.32
C ILE A 723 8.64 15.02 -27.96
N LEU A 724 7.74 15.53 -27.13
CA LEU A 724 7.77 16.94 -26.70
C LEU A 724 9.10 17.30 -26.01
N LEU A 725 9.67 16.41 -25.21
CA LEU A 725 10.94 16.62 -24.52
C LEU A 725 12.16 16.43 -25.42
N SER A 726 12.05 15.71 -26.55
CA SER A 726 13.16 15.46 -27.48
C SER A 726 13.10 16.30 -28.75
N ASP A 727 11.95 16.41 -29.39
CA ASP A 727 11.73 17.10 -30.64
C ASP A 727 10.25 17.55 -30.79
N GLU A 728 9.94 18.74 -30.23
CA GLU A 728 8.58 19.29 -30.21
C GLU A 728 7.94 19.34 -31.63
N GLY A 729 8.75 19.50 -32.68
CA GLY A 729 8.27 19.61 -34.06
C GLY A 729 7.54 18.37 -34.59
N LYS A 730 7.89 17.20 -34.09
CA LYS A 730 7.26 15.91 -34.47
C LYS A 730 5.93 15.61 -33.76
N LEU A 731 5.59 16.39 -32.75
CA LEU A 731 4.39 16.09 -31.94
C LEU A 731 3.09 16.25 -32.72
N VAL A 732 3.01 17.23 -33.62
CA VAL A 732 1.82 17.47 -34.44
C VAL A 732 1.48 16.26 -35.32
N ASP A 733 2.48 15.69 -35.99
CA ASP A 733 2.28 14.55 -36.87
C ASP A 733 1.93 13.28 -36.07
N PHE A 734 2.57 13.10 -34.91
CA PHE A 734 2.22 12.02 -34.01
C PHE A 734 0.76 12.11 -33.52
N VAL A 735 0.28 13.31 -33.13
CA VAL A 735 -1.12 13.50 -32.69
C VAL A 735 -2.10 13.19 -33.81
N LYS A 736 -1.79 13.58 -35.06
CA LYS A 736 -2.61 13.24 -36.24
C LYS A 736 -2.70 11.74 -36.47
N ASP A 737 -1.58 11.04 -36.37
CA ASP A 737 -1.53 9.57 -36.46
C ASP A 737 -2.36 8.88 -35.37
N GLN A 738 -2.25 9.35 -34.11
CA GLN A 738 -3.07 8.83 -33.01
C GLN A 738 -4.58 9.02 -33.26
N LYS A 739 -4.98 10.18 -33.82
CA LYS A 739 -6.38 10.43 -34.17
C LYS A 739 -6.85 9.52 -35.30
N ALA A 740 -6.03 9.29 -36.31
CA ALA A 740 -6.36 8.37 -37.41
C ALA A 740 -6.60 6.93 -36.93
N LYS A 741 -5.79 6.47 -35.96
CA LYS A 741 -5.89 5.13 -35.37
C LYS A 741 -7.02 4.99 -34.34
N TRP A 742 -7.59 6.10 -33.86
CA TRP A 742 -8.48 6.13 -32.70
C TRP A 742 -9.72 5.24 -32.86
N LYS A 743 -10.37 5.27 -34.01
CA LYS A 743 -11.60 4.50 -34.27
C LYS A 743 -11.39 2.99 -34.41
N ASN A 744 -10.14 2.55 -34.49
CA ASN A 744 -9.80 1.14 -34.57
C ASN A 744 -9.76 0.44 -33.21
N ASN A 745 -9.90 1.20 -32.11
CA ASN A 745 -9.89 0.67 -30.74
C ASN A 745 -11.26 0.13 -30.34
N THR A 746 -11.29 -0.73 -29.32
CA THR A 746 -12.57 -1.18 -28.72
C THR A 746 -13.13 -0.15 -27.74
N PRO A 747 -14.45 -0.16 -27.47
CA PRO A 747 -15.02 0.67 -26.39
C PRO A 747 -14.34 0.48 -25.03
N LEU A 748 -13.90 -0.75 -24.73
CA LEU A 748 -13.22 -1.10 -23.47
C LEU A 748 -11.86 -0.42 -23.34
N ASP A 749 -11.14 -0.27 -24.45
CA ASP A 749 -9.80 0.33 -24.49
C ASP A 749 -9.81 1.84 -24.27
N ILE A 750 -10.86 2.50 -24.76
CA ILE A 750 -10.98 3.96 -24.70
C ILE A 750 -11.74 4.49 -23.48
N ALA A 751 -12.44 3.61 -22.76
CA ALA A 751 -13.31 4.00 -21.65
C ALA A 751 -12.52 4.47 -20.43
N PHE A 752 -13.03 5.53 -19.78
CA PHE A 752 -12.42 6.09 -18.57
C PHE A 752 -12.69 5.21 -17.33
N PRO A 753 -11.66 4.68 -16.68
CA PRO A 753 -11.85 4.01 -15.38
C PRO A 753 -12.06 5.04 -14.26
N ARG A 754 -13.09 4.87 -13.44
CA ARG A 754 -13.43 5.73 -12.31
C ARG A 754 -14.07 4.93 -11.17
N SER A 755 -13.84 5.37 -9.93
CA SER A 755 -14.61 4.88 -8.79
C SER A 755 -15.99 5.52 -8.79
N CYS A 756 -17.02 4.73 -8.46
CA CYS A 756 -18.40 5.15 -8.38
C CYS A 756 -18.89 5.05 -6.93
N ASN A 757 -18.89 6.14 -6.19
CA ASN A 757 -19.22 6.16 -4.77
C ASN A 757 -20.55 6.88 -4.53
N ASN A 758 -21.29 6.43 -3.50
CA ASN A 758 -22.50 7.07 -3.02
C ASN A 758 -23.59 7.25 -4.11
N ILE A 759 -23.83 6.20 -4.94
CA ILE A 759 -24.84 6.25 -6.02
C ILE A 759 -26.17 6.73 -5.49
N ASP A 760 -26.64 6.16 -4.37
CA ASP A 760 -27.96 6.47 -3.78
C ASP A 760 -28.14 7.94 -3.44
N LYS A 761 -27.07 8.63 -3.03
CA LYS A 761 -27.10 10.09 -2.75
C LYS A 761 -27.47 10.92 -3.98
N TRP A 762 -27.22 10.39 -5.16
CA TRP A 762 -27.36 11.10 -6.43
C TRP A 762 -28.55 10.64 -7.27
N LEU A 763 -29.39 9.75 -6.71
CA LEU A 763 -30.65 9.30 -7.32
C LEU A 763 -31.81 10.21 -6.89
N SER A 764 -32.64 10.60 -7.85
CA SER A 764 -33.96 11.16 -7.59
C SER A 764 -34.95 10.06 -7.18
N GLU A 765 -36.13 10.42 -6.69
CA GLU A 765 -37.24 9.49 -6.43
C GLU A 765 -37.67 8.69 -7.70
N ALA A 766 -37.48 9.29 -8.87
CA ALA A 766 -37.73 8.63 -10.17
C ALA A 766 -36.55 7.71 -10.62
N GLY A 767 -35.49 7.58 -9.82
CA GLY A 767 -34.32 6.77 -10.17
C GLY A 767 -33.39 7.40 -11.21
N GLU A 768 -33.46 8.72 -11.38
CA GLU A 768 -32.62 9.48 -12.32
C GLU A 768 -31.51 10.27 -11.61
N ALA A 769 -30.43 10.57 -12.36
CA ALA A 769 -29.32 11.34 -11.82
C ALA A 769 -29.72 12.81 -11.62
N ILE A 770 -29.58 13.33 -10.39
CA ILE A 770 -29.88 14.72 -10.06
C ILE A 770 -28.82 15.69 -10.62
N LYS A 771 -29.11 16.98 -10.59
CA LYS A 771 -28.17 18.04 -11.02
C LYS A 771 -26.90 18.01 -10.13
N GLY A 772 -25.74 18.10 -10.76
CA GLY A 772 -24.45 18.06 -10.05
C GLY A 772 -23.87 16.66 -9.81
N THR A 773 -24.57 15.60 -10.23
CA THR A 773 -24.07 14.22 -10.15
C THR A 773 -22.71 14.09 -10.84
N PRO A 774 -21.69 13.54 -10.17
CA PRO A 774 -20.40 13.23 -10.78
C PRO A 774 -20.57 12.33 -12.01
N ILE A 775 -19.75 12.55 -13.04
CA ILE A 775 -19.90 11.90 -14.35
C ILE A 775 -19.88 10.35 -14.26
N ALA A 776 -19.02 9.78 -13.41
CA ALA A 776 -18.95 8.33 -13.22
C ALA A 776 -20.24 7.77 -12.57
N VAL A 777 -20.78 8.50 -11.59
CA VAL A 777 -22.03 8.12 -10.92
C VAL A 777 -23.20 8.22 -11.89
N ARG A 778 -23.26 9.30 -12.70
CA ARG A 778 -24.26 9.44 -13.77
C ARG A 778 -24.18 8.29 -14.77
N ALA A 779 -22.96 7.93 -15.18
CA ALA A 779 -22.72 6.82 -16.09
C ALA A 779 -23.19 5.47 -15.51
N ALA A 780 -22.96 5.25 -14.22
CA ALA A 780 -23.44 4.06 -13.50
C ALA A 780 -24.97 4.02 -13.39
N ILE A 781 -25.61 5.13 -13.05
CA ILE A 781 -27.09 5.24 -13.00
C ILE A 781 -27.69 4.95 -14.36
N THR A 782 -27.12 5.52 -15.43
CA THR A 782 -27.58 5.24 -16.81
C THR A 782 -27.48 3.76 -17.13
N TYR A 783 -26.32 3.16 -16.86
CA TYR A 783 -26.10 1.73 -17.09
C TYR A 783 -27.10 0.88 -16.30
N ASN A 784 -27.27 1.09 -15.01
CA ASN A 784 -28.21 0.35 -14.18
C ASN A 784 -29.65 0.44 -14.68
N LYS A 785 -30.05 1.61 -15.23
CA LYS A 785 -31.36 1.79 -15.87
C LYS A 785 -31.49 0.97 -17.17
N VAL A 786 -30.44 0.95 -18.00
CA VAL A 786 -30.41 0.23 -19.28
C VAL A 786 -30.46 -1.28 -19.08
N VAL A 787 -29.68 -1.78 -18.10
CA VAL A 787 -29.56 -3.23 -17.87
C VAL A 787 -30.59 -3.77 -16.88
N LYS A 788 -31.51 -2.94 -16.40
CA LYS A 788 -32.53 -3.37 -15.43
C LYS A 788 -33.34 -4.57 -15.96
N GLY A 789 -33.32 -5.66 -15.22
CA GLY A 789 -33.96 -6.93 -15.58
C GLY A 789 -33.18 -7.80 -16.57
N ASN A 790 -32.02 -7.38 -17.02
CA ASN A 790 -31.14 -8.19 -17.87
C ASN A 790 -30.11 -8.96 -17.02
N LYS A 791 -30.29 -10.27 -16.91
CA LYS A 791 -29.47 -11.15 -16.06
C LYS A 791 -28.00 -11.23 -16.47
N ASN A 792 -27.65 -10.89 -17.70
CA ASN A 792 -26.28 -10.95 -18.23
C ASN A 792 -25.42 -9.71 -17.85
N PHE A 793 -26.03 -8.71 -17.24
CA PHE A 793 -25.38 -7.47 -16.90
C PHE A 793 -25.60 -7.13 -15.42
N PRO A 794 -24.61 -7.39 -14.54
CA PRO A 794 -24.71 -7.04 -13.12
C PRO A 794 -24.83 -5.53 -12.94
N GLN A 795 -25.69 -5.11 -12.00
CA GLN A 795 -25.81 -3.71 -11.66
C GLN A 795 -24.54 -3.18 -10.98
N ILE A 796 -24.20 -1.95 -11.28
CA ILE A 796 -23.09 -1.24 -10.65
C ILE A 796 -23.51 -0.80 -9.24
N LYS A 797 -22.71 -1.17 -8.24
CA LYS A 797 -22.92 -0.82 -6.83
C LYS A 797 -22.01 0.34 -6.40
N SER A 798 -22.40 1.01 -5.33
CA SER A 798 -21.55 2.07 -4.72
C SER A 798 -20.23 1.49 -4.20
N GLY A 799 -19.13 2.17 -4.50
CA GLY A 799 -17.77 1.73 -4.15
C GLY A 799 -17.03 0.99 -5.28
N GLU A 800 -17.72 0.58 -6.33
CA GLU A 800 -17.10 -0.13 -7.44
C GLU A 800 -16.29 0.80 -8.36
N LYS A 801 -15.26 0.25 -8.99
CA LYS A 801 -14.57 0.87 -10.12
C LYS A 801 -15.26 0.46 -11.41
N ILE A 802 -15.70 1.46 -12.15
CA ILE A 802 -16.38 1.29 -13.43
C ILE A 802 -15.54 1.85 -14.57
N LYS A 803 -15.88 1.51 -15.79
CA LYS A 803 -15.45 2.19 -17.00
C LYS A 803 -16.65 2.95 -17.58
N TYR A 804 -16.42 4.11 -18.21
CA TYR A 804 -17.48 4.84 -18.90
C TYR A 804 -17.01 5.46 -20.21
N VAL A 805 -17.96 5.63 -21.13
CA VAL A 805 -17.76 6.30 -22.42
C VAL A 805 -18.77 7.42 -22.61
N TYR A 806 -18.40 8.41 -23.42
CA TYR A 806 -19.31 9.46 -23.88
C TYR A 806 -20.23 8.92 -25.00
N LEU A 807 -21.47 9.41 -24.99
CA LEU A 807 -22.48 9.12 -26.01
C LEU A 807 -22.86 10.36 -26.78
N LYS A 808 -23.09 10.20 -28.09
CA LYS A 808 -23.71 11.23 -28.94
C LYS A 808 -25.14 11.47 -28.48
N THR A 809 -25.59 12.70 -28.57
CA THR A 809 -26.99 13.09 -28.34
C THR A 809 -27.59 13.63 -29.64
N PRO A 810 -28.90 13.36 -29.92
CA PRO A 810 -29.83 12.57 -29.11
C PRO A 810 -29.55 11.07 -29.16
N ASN A 811 -29.90 10.36 -28.07
CA ASN A 811 -29.85 8.91 -27.97
C ASN A 811 -30.99 8.40 -27.08
N PRO A 812 -31.32 7.10 -27.07
CA PRO A 812 -32.49 6.55 -26.35
C PRO A 812 -32.37 6.67 -24.82
N TYR A 813 -31.20 6.99 -24.29
CA TYR A 813 -30.93 7.02 -22.84
C TYR A 813 -31.03 8.43 -22.27
N ASP A 814 -31.26 9.43 -23.09
CA ASP A 814 -31.34 10.86 -22.75
C ASP A 814 -30.14 11.34 -21.88
N THR A 815 -28.95 10.83 -22.19
CA THR A 815 -27.74 11.15 -21.47
C THR A 815 -26.51 11.13 -22.40
N HIS A 816 -25.45 11.84 -22.00
CA HIS A 816 -24.22 11.90 -22.75
C HIS A 816 -23.13 10.92 -22.28
N VAL A 817 -23.44 10.00 -21.32
CA VAL A 817 -22.49 9.02 -20.81
C VAL A 817 -23.17 7.72 -20.42
N ILE A 818 -22.47 6.59 -20.59
CA ILE A 818 -22.87 5.28 -20.03
C ILE A 818 -21.68 4.60 -19.38
N GLY A 819 -21.91 3.99 -18.21
CA GLY A 819 -20.92 3.17 -17.51
C GLY A 819 -21.04 1.69 -17.86
N PHE A 820 -20.07 0.90 -17.46
CA PHE A 820 -20.09 -0.56 -17.50
C PHE A 820 -18.97 -1.15 -16.63
N LEU A 821 -19.12 -2.40 -16.24
CA LEU A 821 -18.12 -3.15 -15.48
C LEU A 821 -17.16 -3.89 -16.41
N ARG A 822 -17.65 -4.81 -17.20
CA ARG A 822 -16.87 -5.64 -18.13
C ARG A 822 -17.26 -5.40 -19.59
N LYS A 823 -18.54 -5.37 -19.89
CA LYS A 823 -19.11 -5.29 -21.23
C LYS A 823 -20.06 -4.11 -21.30
N ILE A 824 -19.96 -3.32 -22.36
CA ILE A 824 -20.96 -2.29 -22.65
C ILE A 824 -22.17 -2.94 -23.33
N PRO A 825 -23.41 -2.54 -23.03
CA PRO A 825 -24.58 -3.01 -23.76
C PRO A 825 -24.45 -2.74 -25.27
N GLU A 826 -24.61 -3.76 -26.10
CA GLU A 826 -24.36 -3.69 -27.56
C GLU A 826 -25.14 -2.56 -28.23
N GLU A 827 -26.36 -2.33 -27.78
CA GLU A 827 -27.24 -1.26 -28.28
C GLU A 827 -26.67 0.15 -28.07
N ALA A 828 -25.81 0.32 -27.05
CA ALA A 828 -25.17 1.60 -26.72
C ALA A 828 -23.91 1.88 -27.57
N ILE A 829 -23.30 0.85 -28.15
CA ILE A 829 -22.03 0.96 -28.90
C ILE A 829 -22.18 1.92 -30.10
N LYS A 830 -23.30 1.86 -30.80
CA LYS A 830 -23.56 2.73 -31.98
C LYS A 830 -23.67 4.22 -31.66
N PHE A 831 -23.92 4.56 -30.39
CA PHE A 831 -24.02 5.93 -29.92
C PHE A 831 -22.73 6.47 -29.33
N ILE A 832 -21.63 5.70 -29.26
CA ILE A 832 -20.36 6.19 -28.71
C ILE A 832 -19.88 7.43 -29.47
N ASP A 833 -19.59 8.48 -28.72
CA ASP A 833 -18.99 9.69 -29.25
C ASP A 833 -17.47 9.61 -29.23
N TRP A 834 -16.94 9.03 -30.30
CA TRP A 834 -15.50 8.83 -30.46
C TRP A 834 -14.70 10.12 -30.49
N GLU A 835 -15.26 11.21 -31.03
CA GLU A 835 -14.58 12.51 -31.10
C GLU A 835 -14.48 13.15 -29.71
N THR A 836 -15.61 13.22 -28.99
CA THR A 836 -15.61 13.73 -27.61
C THR A 836 -14.74 12.85 -26.71
N GLN A 837 -14.73 11.53 -26.90
CA GLN A 837 -13.89 10.63 -26.14
C GLN A 837 -12.39 10.92 -26.35
N PHE A 838 -11.95 11.12 -27.62
CA PHE A 838 -10.58 11.48 -27.96
C PHE A 838 -10.20 12.84 -27.39
N GLU A 839 -11.05 13.85 -27.59
CA GLU A 839 -10.83 15.21 -27.10
C GLU A 839 -10.66 15.21 -25.56
N LYS A 840 -11.54 14.54 -24.83
CA LYS A 840 -11.48 14.48 -23.36
C LYS A 840 -10.35 13.63 -22.82
N ALA A 841 -10.03 12.53 -23.50
CA ALA A 841 -9.03 11.57 -23.00
C ALA A 841 -7.58 12.00 -23.35
N TYR A 842 -7.37 12.53 -24.54
CA TYR A 842 -6.04 12.79 -25.09
C TYR A 842 -5.76 14.27 -25.33
N MET A 843 -6.57 14.93 -26.20
CA MET A 843 -6.31 16.31 -26.60
C MET A 843 -6.37 17.31 -25.44
N SER A 844 -7.32 17.15 -24.53
CA SER A 844 -7.42 18.03 -23.36
C SER A 844 -6.15 18.01 -22.48
N VAL A 845 -5.43 16.88 -22.45
CA VAL A 845 -4.16 16.75 -21.71
C VAL A 845 -3.05 17.47 -22.46
N ILE A 846 -2.90 17.26 -23.77
CA ILE A 846 -1.90 17.93 -24.62
C ILE A 846 -2.13 19.44 -24.58
N ASN A 847 -3.36 19.90 -24.83
CA ASN A 847 -3.72 21.32 -24.76
C ASN A 847 -3.46 21.91 -23.37
N GLY A 848 -3.72 21.13 -22.29
CA GLY A 848 -3.41 21.51 -20.92
C GLY A 848 -1.91 21.71 -20.67
N ILE A 849 -1.06 20.82 -21.20
CA ILE A 849 0.40 20.95 -21.13
C ILE A 849 0.86 22.24 -21.81
N TYR A 850 0.43 22.49 -23.05
CA TYR A 850 0.81 23.70 -23.81
C TYR A 850 0.32 24.98 -23.15
N ARG A 851 -0.93 25.00 -22.68
CA ARG A 851 -1.50 26.14 -21.94
C ARG A 851 -0.70 26.48 -20.69
N ASN A 852 -0.28 25.46 -19.95
CA ASN A 852 0.55 25.65 -18.75
C ASN A 852 1.94 26.21 -19.07
N MET A 853 2.45 25.98 -20.30
CA MET A 853 3.70 26.58 -20.80
C MET A 853 3.47 28.00 -21.42
N GLY A 854 2.24 28.52 -21.38
CA GLY A 854 1.89 29.78 -22.05
C GLY A 854 1.83 29.69 -23.56
N LYS A 855 1.68 28.47 -24.13
CA LYS A 855 1.63 28.19 -25.56
C LYS A 855 0.25 27.63 -25.94
N GLU A 856 -0.07 27.65 -27.24
CA GLU A 856 -1.23 26.98 -27.81
C GLU A 856 -0.78 25.83 -28.69
N PHE A 857 -1.40 24.64 -28.51
CA PHE A 857 -1.14 23.50 -29.37
C PHE A 857 -2.13 23.53 -30.56
N ARG A 858 -1.63 23.65 -31.79
CA ARG A 858 -2.43 23.64 -33.00
C ARG A 858 -2.11 22.42 -33.84
N ALA A 859 -2.85 21.34 -33.61
CA ALA A 859 -2.73 20.11 -34.42
C ALA A 859 -3.42 20.27 -35.81
N TYR A 860 -4.41 21.16 -35.90
CA TYR A 860 -5.15 21.46 -37.11
C TYR A 860 -5.14 22.99 -37.31
N LYS A 861 -4.66 23.48 -38.45
CA LYS A 861 -5.09 24.82 -38.93
C LYS A 861 -6.59 24.66 -39.16
N GLU A 862 -7.42 25.38 -38.41
CA GLU A 862 -8.74 25.71 -38.90
C GLU A 862 -8.47 26.48 -40.19
N THR A 863 -8.83 25.90 -41.32
CA THR A 863 -8.98 26.64 -42.56
C THR A 863 -10.12 27.62 -42.31
N ASN A 864 -9.77 28.81 -41.84
CA ASN A 864 -10.74 29.90 -41.87
C ASN A 864 -11.20 30.04 -43.30
N LEU A 865 -12.51 30.23 -43.51
CA LEU A 865 -13.06 30.52 -44.82
C LEU A 865 -12.34 31.72 -45.53
N SER A 866 -11.70 32.61 -44.75
CA SER A 866 -10.85 33.67 -45.28
C SER A 866 -9.60 33.17 -46.03
N ASP A 867 -9.01 32.01 -45.66
CA ASP A 867 -7.83 31.44 -46.35
C ASP A 867 -8.17 30.76 -47.70
N LEU A 868 -9.45 30.69 -48.05
CA LEU A 868 -9.94 30.19 -49.33
C LEU A 868 -10.15 31.30 -50.37
N PHE A 869 -9.96 32.59 -49.99
CA PHE A 869 -10.20 33.76 -50.84
C PHE A 869 -8.97 34.67 -50.99
N ASP A 870 -7.82 34.26 -50.43
CA ASP A 870 -6.49 34.79 -50.81
C ASP A 870 -5.78 33.78 -51.72
#